data_1fc7936e732881273a3984b825c55cf4
#
_entry.id   1fc7936e732881273a3984b825c55cf4
#
_cell.length_a   1.000
_cell.length_b   1.000
_cell.length_c   1.000
_cell.angle_alpha   90.00
_cell.angle_beta   90.00
_cell.angle_gamma   90.00
#
_symmetry.space_group_name_H-M   'P 1'
#
loop_
_entity.id
_entity.type
_entity.pdbx_description
1 polymer ?
#
loop_
_entity_poly.entity_id
_entity_poly.type
_entity_poly.pdbx_seq_one_letter_code
_entity_poly.pdbx_strand_id
1 'polypeptide(L)'
;MTQYTSNGSVGSFALSGDAFIDSLFSPDAAFRTKWAGQAGGSTQISYSFVFLNGFASKFVTGYGPEPTATQHFGVTGAQIPGIDLAFQRWADVANVKFTKITEDAAGNVGDIRVGYSSAVSPDYWGYCQWISNGAGPAHGDIWIEPGVTTGTFQPYTYDFLAMMHEIGHALGLDHPFEGNVIPAGYDDARYTIMSYTQPAGNFYFKPGSTQAQYLVITPMVYDIAAVQKIYGANMSYHTGNDVYAFTPSQPVYQTIWDAGGTDTLDVSAFSLGCTVTLVPGTYSQLTYSDTLLDANIGIAFGCTIENARGGSGADTITGNDAANVLSGNGGADTLTGGAGNDTLDGGSGDDTEAGGDGNDTFNAGTDGGKDSFDGGSGQDTVNFGKALAAVTVDLTAGTASGTAAGDVAKVGSDTLVSVEAVIGSAFNDTLLGSGGNDVFVGGAGNDVIDGRGGIDTVLYTSATGPVTVNLALTGAQNTGAAGWDTLTAVENLSGSAFNDTLTGNSGNNVLNSYAGADTMAGGLGNDIYAVDNAGDVVSEANDAGRDLIVSWISLTLGANVENLTLSGLAAINGTGNELANLINGNSANNVLSGLDGNDQLQGGGGADILIGGAARDVMIGGAGADTFRFAGGDFGGLAIWTCDLISDFSRTDGDRIDLSAVDANSANGSGNDAFAFIGSSAFSKVAGQLRVEVISGLSIVQGDTNGDGLADFWIRCNGAPALAAGDFVL
;
A
#
# COMPACT_ATOMS: atom_id res chain seq x y z
N MET A 1 19.55 -54.96 16.92
CA MET A 1 20.13 -54.42 15.67
C MET A 1 19.69 -52.97 15.57
N THR A 2 20.62 -52.07 15.78
CA THR A 2 20.36 -50.60 15.60
C THR A 2 20.10 -50.38 14.12
N GLN A 3 18.90 -49.87 13.78
CA GLN A 3 18.57 -49.53 12.42
C GLN A 3 19.32 -48.23 12.06
N TYR A 4 20.25 -48.32 11.11
CA TYR A 4 20.94 -47.18 10.48
C TYR A 4 20.12 -46.69 9.28
N THR A 5 18.88 -46.31 9.55
CA THR A 5 17.96 -45.70 8.57
C THR A 5 17.89 -44.22 8.82
N SER A 6 17.67 -43.44 7.78
CA SER A 6 17.25 -42.04 7.95
C SER A 6 16.06 -41.98 8.90
N ASN A 7 16.08 -41.11 9.88
CA ASN A 7 15.01 -40.95 10.87
C ASN A 7 13.87 -40.06 10.36
N GLY A 8 13.98 -39.54 9.12
CA GLY A 8 12.98 -38.66 8.51
C GLY A 8 11.70 -39.39 8.19
N SER A 9 10.57 -38.90 8.66
CA SER A 9 9.26 -39.35 8.22
C SER A 9 8.87 -38.67 6.91
N VAL A 10 8.17 -39.41 6.03
CA VAL A 10 7.70 -38.89 4.74
C VAL A 10 6.19 -38.75 4.73
N GLY A 11 5.69 -37.74 4.02
CA GLY A 11 4.29 -37.50 3.75
C GLY A 11 4.03 -37.40 2.25
N SER A 12 2.80 -37.16 1.86
CA SER A 12 2.41 -36.93 0.45
C SER A 12 1.89 -35.52 0.24
N PHE A 13 1.85 -35.06 -1.00
CA PHE A 13 1.27 -33.78 -1.41
C PHE A 13 0.45 -33.91 -2.69
N ALA A 14 -0.43 -32.93 -2.95
CA ALA A 14 -1.27 -32.88 -4.14
C ALA A 14 -0.66 -31.95 -5.22
N LEU A 15 -1.03 -32.16 -6.48
CA LEU A 15 -0.70 -31.26 -7.57
C LEU A 15 -1.21 -29.85 -7.31
N SER A 16 -0.58 -28.86 -7.96
CA SER A 16 -0.92 -27.45 -7.86
C SER A 16 -2.12 -27.07 -8.73
N GLY A 17 -2.27 -27.74 -9.88
CA GLY A 17 -3.18 -27.40 -10.96
C GLY A 17 -2.53 -26.51 -12.02
N ASP A 18 -1.29 -26.07 -11.83
CA ASP A 18 -0.49 -25.33 -12.80
C ASP A 18 0.43 -26.29 -13.57
N ALA A 19 0.38 -26.26 -14.90
CA ALA A 19 1.12 -27.19 -15.74
C ALA A 19 2.65 -27.04 -15.63
N PHE A 20 3.15 -25.83 -15.36
CA PHE A 20 4.57 -25.58 -15.18
C PHE A 20 5.09 -26.14 -13.86
N ILE A 21 4.38 -25.88 -12.79
CA ILE A 21 4.72 -26.37 -11.44
C ILE A 21 4.56 -27.89 -11.38
N ASP A 22 3.45 -28.40 -11.92
CA ASP A 22 3.11 -29.83 -11.88
C ASP A 22 4.01 -30.68 -12.76
N SER A 23 4.72 -30.09 -13.74
CA SER A 23 5.73 -30.79 -14.53
C SER A 23 6.95 -31.23 -13.69
N LEU A 24 7.17 -30.58 -12.55
CA LEU A 24 8.23 -30.92 -11.59
C LEU A 24 7.75 -31.93 -10.53
N PHE A 25 6.59 -32.56 -10.72
CA PHE A 25 6.07 -33.56 -9.80
C PHE A 25 5.79 -34.87 -10.54
N SER A 26 6.10 -35.99 -9.89
CA SER A 26 5.78 -37.30 -10.45
C SER A 26 4.29 -37.40 -10.82
N PRO A 27 3.96 -37.93 -12.00
CA PRO A 27 2.56 -38.18 -12.38
C PRO A 27 1.90 -39.23 -11.51
N ASP A 28 2.67 -40.17 -10.93
CA ASP A 28 2.17 -41.19 -10.01
C ASP A 28 2.09 -40.63 -8.57
N ALA A 29 0.88 -40.62 -8.02
CA ALA A 29 0.63 -40.16 -6.66
C ALA A 29 1.44 -40.91 -5.58
N ALA A 30 1.89 -42.13 -5.87
CA ALA A 30 2.70 -42.91 -4.94
C ALA A 30 4.12 -42.35 -4.75
N PHE A 31 4.61 -41.63 -5.75
CA PHE A 31 5.94 -41.00 -5.73
C PHE A 31 5.91 -39.51 -5.42
N ARG A 32 4.72 -38.89 -5.29
CA ARG A 32 4.59 -37.50 -4.80
C ARG A 32 4.77 -37.46 -3.29
N THR A 33 6.01 -37.53 -2.86
CA THR A 33 6.41 -37.64 -1.47
C THR A 33 7.26 -36.48 -1.02
N LYS A 34 7.19 -36.14 0.26
CA LYS A 34 7.95 -35.08 0.90
C LYS A 34 8.38 -35.46 2.31
N TRP A 35 9.38 -34.81 2.85
CA TRP A 35 9.71 -34.91 4.26
C TRP A 35 8.58 -34.37 5.13
N ALA A 36 8.22 -35.08 6.17
CA ALA A 36 7.13 -34.65 7.04
C ALA A 36 7.59 -33.53 7.98
N GLY A 37 6.86 -32.39 7.91
CA GLY A 37 7.10 -31.23 8.77
C GLY A 37 6.35 -31.33 10.11
N GLN A 38 6.77 -30.51 11.07
CA GLN A 38 6.00 -30.25 12.30
C GLN A 38 4.83 -29.32 11.99
N ALA A 39 3.67 -29.55 12.59
CA ALA A 39 2.51 -28.67 12.41
C ALA A 39 2.85 -27.24 12.87
N GLY A 40 2.81 -26.26 11.92
CA GLY A 40 3.07 -24.86 12.17
C GLY A 40 4.55 -24.44 12.26
N GLY A 41 5.50 -25.32 11.90
CA GLY A 41 6.93 -25.02 11.87
C GLY A 41 7.59 -25.40 10.54
N SER A 42 8.90 -25.06 10.39
CA SER A 42 9.69 -25.49 9.26
C SER A 42 9.93 -27.00 9.26
N THR A 43 9.99 -27.60 8.06
CA THR A 43 10.40 -28.99 7.91
C THR A 43 11.88 -29.13 8.26
N GLN A 44 12.20 -29.94 9.28
CA GLN A 44 13.58 -30.18 9.70
C GLN A 44 14.12 -31.40 8.97
N ILE A 45 15.23 -31.23 8.25
CA ILE A 45 15.92 -32.30 7.50
C ILE A 45 17.38 -32.30 7.93
N SER A 46 17.88 -33.43 8.35
CA SER A 46 19.32 -33.58 8.63
C SER A 46 20.05 -34.13 7.41
N TYR A 47 21.31 -33.73 7.23
CA TYR A 47 22.17 -34.32 6.22
C TYR A 47 23.54 -34.66 6.79
N SER A 48 24.20 -35.62 6.16
CA SER A 48 25.54 -36.07 6.56
C SER A 48 26.39 -36.47 5.35
N PHE A 49 27.69 -36.56 5.58
CA PHE A 49 28.62 -37.03 4.57
C PHE A 49 29.14 -38.45 4.95
N VAL A 50 28.87 -39.39 4.06
CA VAL A 50 29.33 -40.76 4.24
C VAL A 50 30.85 -40.86 4.09
N PHE A 51 31.49 -41.80 4.77
CA PHE A 51 32.94 -42.09 4.72
C PHE A 51 33.83 -40.86 4.98
N LEU A 52 33.33 -39.82 5.62
CA LEU A 52 34.05 -38.59 5.88
C LEU A 52 35.33 -38.85 6.71
N ASN A 53 36.46 -38.34 6.26
CA ASN A 53 37.77 -38.53 6.90
C ASN A 53 38.15 -40.00 7.14
N GLY A 54 37.66 -40.91 6.28
CA GLY A 54 37.93 -42.35 6.40
C GLY A 54 37.12 -43.07 7.46
N PHE A 55 36.06 -42.43 8.00
CA PHE A 55 35.12 -43.08 8.87
C PHE A 55 34.37 -44.19 8.09
N ALA A 56 34.26 -45.38 8.68
CA ALA A 56 33.53 -46.49 8.08
C ALA A 56 31.99 -46.30 8.32
N SER A 57 31.33 -45.58 7.41
CA SER A 57 29.88 -45.38 7.46
C SER A 57 29.15 -46.70 7.41
N LYS A 58 28.06 -46.78 8.15
CA LYS A 58 27.25 -47.98 8.25
C LYS A 58 25.94 -47.85 7.50
N PHE A 59 25.51 -48.93 6.84
CA PHE A 59 24.30 -49.01 6.06
C PHE A 59 23.50 -50.22 6.51
N VAL A 60 22.18 -50.16 6.34
CA VAL A 60 21.29 -51.30 6.66
C VAL A 60 21.38 -52.37 5.57
N THR A 61 21.05 -53.59 5.93
CA THR A 61 20.97 -54.70 4.97
C THR A 61 19.91 -54.43 3.91
N GLY A 62 20.32 -54.52 2.62
CA GLY A 62 19.43 -54.25 1.48
C GLY A 62 19.43 -52.76 1.05
N TYR A 63 20.37 -51.97 1.52
CA TYR A 63 20.51 -50.54 1.15
C TYR A 63 20.63 -50.35 -0.36
N GLY A 64 21.59 -50.99 -0.98
CA GLY A 64 21.92 -50.87 -2.39
C GLY A 64 23.37 -51.22 -2.66
N PRO A 65 23.86 -51.15 -3.91
CA PRO A 65 25.26 -51.46 -4.22
C PRO A 65 26.21 -50.32 -3.87
N GLU A 66 25.76 -49.08 -3.67
CA GLU A 66 26.57 -47.84 -3.58
C GLU A 66 27.62 -47.91 -2.48
N PRO A 67 27.29 -48.28 -1.23
CA PRO A 67 28.29 -48.32 -0.16
C PRO A 67 29.24 -49.49 -0.25
N THR A 68 29.00 -50.44 -1.13
CA THR A 68 29.83 -51.64 -1.33
C THR A 68 30.51 -51.73 -2.70
N ALA A 69 30.33 -50.69 -3.52
CA ALA A 69 30.94 -50.58 -4.84
C ALA A 69 32.50 -50.61 -4.74
N THR A 70 33.17 -50.91 -5.85
CA THR A 70 34.64 -51.05 -5.88
C THR A 70 35.37 -49.77 -5.45
N GLN A 71 34.79 -48.63 -5.79
CA GLN A 71 35.23 -47.33 -5.32
C GLN A 71 34.04 -46.67 -4.59
N HIS A 72 34.22 -46.35 -3.32
CA HIS A 72 33.29 -45.59 -2.51
C HIS A 72 34.08 -44.80 -1.48
N PHE A 73 33.79 -43.50 -1.36
CA PHE A 73 34.50 -42.61 -0.44
C PHE A 73 33.69 -41.36 -0.13
N GLY A 74 34.08 -40.61 0.87
CA GLY A 74 33.42 -39.37 1.29
C GLY A 74 33.87 -38.18 0.49
N VAL A 75 33.12 -37.11 0.58
CA VAL A 75 33.50 -35.78 0.06
C VAL A 75 34.73 -35.25 0.79
N THR A 76 35.50 -34.39 0.13
CA THR A 76 36.70 -33.76 0.73
C THR A 76 36.28 -32.51 1.52
N GLY A 77 37.17 -32.09 2.45
CA GLY A 77 36.98 -30.86 3.20
C GLY A 77 36.84 -29.60 2.34
N ALA A 78 37.44 -29.59 1.13
CA ALA A 78 37.32 -28.48 0.18
C ALA A 78 35.94 -28.42 -0.54
N GLN A 79 35.25 -29.53 -0.62
CA GLN A 79 33.95 -29.64 -1.29
C GLN A 79 32.77 -29.30 -0.35
N ILE A 80 32.94 -29.54 0.95
CA ILE A 80 31.92 -29.37 1.97
C ILE A 80 31.26 -27.98 1.94
N PRO A 81 31.98 -26.84 1.89
CA PRO A 81 31.37 -25.52 1.90
C PRO A 81 30.41 -25.27 0.71
N GLY A 82 30.75 -25.78 -0.46
CA GLY A 82 29.93 -25.66 -1.65
C GLY A 82 28.64 -26.51 -1.56
N ILE A 83 28.78 -27.73 -1.02
CA ILE A 83 27.62 -28.60 -0.78
C ILE A 83 26.71 -28.02 0.30
N ASP A 84 27.25 -27.50 1.40
CA ASP A 84 26.52 -26.80 2.45
C ASP A 84 25.71 -25.60 1.86
N LEU A 85 26.36 -24.86 0.95
CA LEU A 85 25.71 -23.74 0.27
C LEU A 85 24.58 -24.20 -0.67
N ALA A 86 24.71 -25.32 -1.37
CA ALA A 86 23.67 -25.88 -2.21
C ALA A 86 22.42 -26.25 -1.38
N PHE A 87 22.57 -26.87 -0.21
CA PHE A 87 21.48 -27.06 0.74
C PHE A 87 20.86 -25.74 1.21
N GLN A 88 21.69 -24.74 1.50
CA GLN A 88 21.23 -23.43 1.94
C GLN A 88 20.36 -22.74 0.88
N ARG A 89 20.72 -22.83 -0.43
CA ARG A 89 19.92 -22.24 -1.51
C ARG A 89 18.47 -22.73 -1.53
N TRP A 90 18.22 -23.97 -1.17
CA TRP A 90 16.86 -24.48 -1.04
C TRP A 90 16.18 -24.01 0.26
N ALA A 91 16.93 -23.91 1.35
CA ALA A 91 16.41 -23.36 2.60
C ALA A 91 16.10 -21.86 2.52
N ASP A 92 16.82 -21.12 1.67
CA ASP A 92 16.59 -19.70 1.44
C ASP A 92 15.17 -19.46 0.89
N VAL A 93 14.68 -20.33 0.02
CA VAL A 93 13.43 -20.14 -0.72
C VAL A 93 12.22 -20.90 -0.14
N ALA A 94 12.45 -22.00 0.57
CA ALA A 94 11.39 -22.87 1.09
C ALA A 94 11.46 -22.99 2.62
N ASN A 95 10.31 -23.28 3.25
CA ASN A 95 10.21 -23.47 4.70
C ASN A 95 10.78 -24.82 5.16
N VAL A 96 12.04 -25.05 4.81
CA VAL A 96 12.84 -26.19 5.22
C VAL A 96 14.09 -25.71 5.98
N LYS A 97 14.54 -26.50 6.94
CA LYS A 97 15.75 -26.23 7.70
C LYS A 97 16.66 -27.43 7.64
N PHE A 98 17.81 -27.26 7.03
CA PHE A 98 18.82 -28.30 6.97
C PHE A 98 19.76 -28.23 8.18
N THR A 99 20.05 -29.40 8.76
CA THR A 99 20.99 -29.52 9.88
C THR A 99 22.06 -30.55 9.53
N LYS A 100 23.30 -30.08 9.41
CA LYS A 100 24.45 -31.00 9.17
C LYS A 100 24.78 -31.77 10.45
N ILE A 101 24.84 -33.09 10.34
CA ILE A 101 25.29 -33.97 11.42
C ILE A 101 26.55 -34.75 11.00
N THR A 102 27.28 -35.24 11.97
CA THR A 102 28.44 -36.13 11.73
C THR A 102 28.00 -37.57 12.01
N GLU A 103 28.24 -38.46 11.05
CA GLU A 103 27.99 -39.88 11.25
C GLU A 103 28.89 -40.46 12.36
N ASP A 104 28.34 -41.31 13.19
CA ASP A 104 29.05 -41.94 14.30
C ASP A 104 28.85 -43.44 14.41
N ALA A 105 29.57 -44.09 15.32
CA ALA A 105 29.50 -45.53 15.56
C ALA A 105 28.21 -45.95 16.26
N ALA A 106 27.45 -45.02 16.86
CA ALA A 106 26.17 -45.29 17.48
C ALA A 106 25.04 -45.37 16.46
N GLY A 107 25.29 -44.93 15.21
CA GLY A 107 24.35 -44.99 14.11
C GLY A 107 23.59 -43.70 13.88
N ASN A 108 24.07 -42.56 14.38
CA ASN A 108 23.59 -41.24 14.01
C ASN A 108 23.97 -40.97 12.56
N VAL A 109 23.02 -40.83 11.68
CA VAL A 109 23.16 -40.55 10.24
C VAL A 109 22.17 -39.48 9.81
N GLY A 110 22.48 -38.71 8.75
CA GLY A 110 21.54 -37.73 8.17
C GLY A 110 20.35 -38.39 7.52
N ASP A 111 19.29 -37.62 7.39
CA ASP A 111 18.13 -38.00 6.57
C ASP A 111 18.53 -38.07 5.10
N ILE A 112 19.43 -37.17 4.66
CA ILE A 112 20.07 -37.16 3.35
C ILE A 112 21.55 -37.45 3.56
N ARG A 113 22.11 -38.43 2.86
CA ARG A 113 23.50 -38.79 2.93
C ARG A 113 24.20 -38.51 1.61
N VAL A 114 25.39 -37.93 1.61
CA VAL A 114 26.11 -37.56 0.39
C VAL A 114 27.47 -38.25 0.35
N GLY A 115 27.78 -38.86 -0.77
CA GLY A 115 29.07 -39.50 -0.98
C GLY A 115 29.31 -39.97 -2.41
N TYR A 116 30.48 -40.60 -2.63
CA TYR A 116 30.90 -41.11 -3.94
C TYR A 116 30.73 -42.62 -4.01
N SER A 117 30.30 -43.10 -5.21
CA SER A 117 30.23 -44.53 -5.47
C SER A 117 30.40 -44.84 -6.97
N SER A 118 31.22 -45.86 -7.29
CA SER A 118 31.33 -46.43 -8.64
C SER A 118 30.14 -47.29 -9.05
N ALA A 119 29.11 -47.38 -8.22
CA ALA A 119 27.80 -47.88 -8.62
C ALA A 119 27.05 -46.88 -9.47
N VAL A 120 27.35 -45.56 -9.40
CA VAL A 120 26.91 -44.54 -10.33
C VAL A 120 27.55 -44.79 -11.68
N SER A 121 26.76 -44.80 -12.76
CA SER A 121 27.29 -44.97 -14.12
C SER A 121 28.20 -43.77 -14.48
N PRO A 122 29.33 -44.01 -15.17
CA PRO A 122 30.18 -42.92 -15.65
C PRO A 122 29.49 -41.97 -16.66
N ASP A 123 28.31 -42.31 -17.15
CA ASP A 123 27.51 -41.47 -18.03
C ASP A 123 26.75 -40.39 -17.25
N TYR A 124 26.65 -40.51 -15.94
CA TYR A 124 25.93 -39.57 -15.05
C TYR A 124 26.94 -38.89 -14.11
N TRP A 125 26.61 -37.64 -13.70
CA TRP A 125 27.35 -36.93 -12.65
C TRP A 125 27.11 -37.54 -11.28
N GLY A 126 25.85 -37.93 -11.02
CA GLY A 126 25.34 -38.47 -9.75
C GLY A 126 23.91 -38.89 -9.89
N TYR A 127 23.30 -39.26 -8.81
CA TYR A 127 21.84 -39.40 -8.70
C TYR A 127 21.40 -39.35 -7.25
N CYS A 128 20.15 -38.96 -7.05
CA CYS A 128 19.46 -39.02 -5.78
C CYS A 128 18.56 -40.27 -5.72
N GLN A 129 18.54 -40.91 -4.60
CA GLN A 129 17.59 -42.00 -4.34
C GLN A 129 16.24 -41.42 -3.95
N TRP A 130 15.21 -41.69 -4.73
CA TRP A 130 13.87 -41.12 -4.57
C TRP A 130 13.29 -41.29 -3.16
N ILE A 131 12.65 -40.25 -2.68
CA ILE A 131 11.79 -40.33 -1.50
C ILE A 131 10.53 -41.09 -1.91
N SER A 132 10.29 -42.29 -1.36
CA SER A 132 9.10 -43.08 -1.65
C SER A 132 8.35 -43.44 -0.38
N ASN A 133 7.03 -43.65 -0.49
CA ASN A 133 6.19 -44.12 0.62
C ASN A 133 6.46 -45.59 1.04
N GLY A 134 7.35 -46.28 0.35
CA GLY A 134 7.81 -47.63 0.70
C GLY A 134 9.01 -47.57 1.66
N ALA A 135 9.12 -48.58 2.50
CA ALA A 135 10.21 -48.72 3.47
C ALA A 135 11.56 -49.01 2.77
N GLY A 136 12.09 -48.03 2.07
CA GLY A 136 13.48 -48.04 1.50
C GLY A 136 14.44 -47.41 2.47
N PRO A 137 15.64 -47.98 2.67
CA PRO A 137 16.61 -47.44 3.65
C PRO A 137 17.47 -46.29 3.14
N ALA A 138 17.25 -45.79 1.91
CA ALA A 138 18.14 -44.89 1.22
C ALA A 138 17.43 -43.63 0.69
N HIS A 139 16.28 -43.26 1.26
CA HIS A 139 15.48 -42.12 0.79
C HIS A 139 16.26 -40.81 0.81
N GLY A 140 16.36 -40.14 -0.33
CA GLY A 140 16.99 -38.84 -0.48
C GLY A 140 18.52 -38.86 -0.50
N ASP A 141 19.17 -40.02 -0.39
CA ASP A 141 20.62 -40.10 -0.41
C ASP A 141 21.20 -39.81 -1.80
N ILE A 142 22.27 -39.00 -1.84
CA ILE A 142 22.90 -38.49 -3.06
C ILE A 142 24.23 -39.20 -3.27
N TRP A 143 24.37 -39.87 -4.41
CA TRP A 143 25.58 -40.57 -4.79
C TRP A 143 26.21 -39.96 -6.05
N ILE A 144 27.47 -39.61 -5.95
CA ILE A 144 28.23 -38.91 -6.98
C ILE A 144 29.18 -39.91 -7.66
N GLU A 145 29.38 -39.76 -8.97
CA GLU A 145 30.30 -40.57 -9.76
C GLU A 145 31.75 -40.24 -9.37
N PRO A 146 32.60 -41.24 -9.12
CA PRO A 146 34.02 -41.04 -8.68
C PRO A 146 34.89 -40.21 -9.61
N GLY A 147 34.61 -40.12 -10.92
CA GLY A 147 35.35 -39.30 -11.87
C GLY A 147 35.15 -37.78 -11.70
N VAL A 148 34.12 -37.37 -10.94
CA VAL A 148 33.75 -35.96 -10.69
C VAL A 148 34.56 -35.33 -9.52
N THR A 149 35.61 -35.97 -9.03
CA THR A 149 36.31 -35.64 -7.79
C THR A 149 37.12 -34.32 -7.78
N THR A 150 37.27 -33.63 -8.90
CA THR A 150 38.11 -32.44 -9.04
C THR A 150 37.38 -31.13 -8.71
N GLY A 151 36.06 -31.14 -8.60
CA GLY A 151 35.26 -29.95 -8.33
C GLY A 151 35.33 -29.50 -6.87
N THR A 152 35.06 -28.21 -6.64
CA THR A 152 34.93 -27.61 -5.30
C THR A 152 33.48 -27.33 -4.93
N PHE A 153 32.54 -27.62 -5.81
CA PHE A 153 31.11 -27.32 -5.65
C PHE A 153 30.82 -25.84 -5.36
N GLN A 154 31.63 -24.96 -5.96
CA GLN A 154 31.41 -23.52 -5.79
C GLN A 154 30.36 -23.01 -6.77
N PRO A 155 29.62 -21.93 -6.44
CA PRO A 155 28.78 -21.25 -7.41
C PRO A 155 29.49 -21.03 -8.74
N TYR A 156 28.71 -21.00 -9.84
CA TYR A 156 29.23 -20.91 -11.21
C TYR A 156 29.99 -22.15 -11.69
N THR A 157 29.89 -23.29 -11.01
CA THR A 157 30.41 -24.58 -11.50
C THR A 157 29.28 -25.56 -11.79
N TYR A 158 29.51 -26.45 -12.72
CA TYR A 158 28.55 -27.53 -13.01
C TYR A 158 28.29 -28.42 -11.80
N ASP A 159 29.34 -28.69 -11.00
CA ASP A 159 29.17 -29.49 -9.79
C ASP A 159 28.25 -28.86 -8.75
N PHE A 160 28.20 -27.51 -8.67
CA PHE A 160 27.28 -26.80 -7.81
C PHE A 160 25.84 -26.91 -8.31
N LEU A 161 25.62 -26.69 -9.61
CA LEU A 161 24.31 -26.85 -10.25
C LEU A 161 23.79 -28.29 -10.08
N ALA A 162 24.63 -29.29 -10.40
CA ALA A 162 24.28 -30.70 -10.30
C ALA A 162 23.95 -31.08 -8.83
N MET A 163 24.68 -30.56 -7.84
CA MET A 163 24.39 -30.78 -6.44
C MET A 163 23.03 -30.18 -6.05
N MET A 164 22.70 -28.96 -6.50
CA MET A 164 21.38 -28.37 -6.27
C MET A 164 20.27 -29.21 -6.93
N HIS A 165 20.50 -29.72 -8.14
CA HIS A 165 19.58 -30.61 -8.86
C HIS A 165 19.29 -31.88 -8.03
N GLU A 166 20.32 -32.57 -7.57
CA GLU A 166 20.14 -33.79 -6.77
C GLU A 166 19.43 -33.50 -5.43
N ILE A 167 19.71 -32.35 -4.81
CA ILE A 167 18.97 -31.92 -3.61
C ILE A 167 17.49 -31.64 -3.97
N GLY A 168 17.20 -31.11 -5.17
CA GLY A 168 15.82 -30.98 -5.67
C GLY A 168 15.07 -32.31 -5.67
N HIS A 169 15.69 -33.37 -6.18
CA HIS A 169 15.15 -34.73 -6.10
C HIS A 169 14.99 -35.21 -4.64
N ALA A 170 15.97 -34.92 -3.79
CA ALA A 170 15.89 -35.22 -2.36
C ALA A 170 14.75 -34.45 -1.66
N LEU A 171 14.25 -33.38 -2.23
CA LEU A 171 13.10 -32.61 -1.77
C LEU A 171 11.78 -33.03 -2.43
N GLY A 172 11.79 -33.93 -3.41
CA GLY A 172 10.61 -34.49 -4.08
C GLY A 172 10.27 -33.91 -5.43
N LEU A 173 11.21 -33.15 -6.06
CA LEU A 173 11.07 -32.67 -7.43
C LEU A 173 11.47 -33.75 -8.45
N ASP A 174 10.82 -33.75 -9.60
CA ASP A 174 11.04 -34.64 -10.73
C ASP A 174 11.60 -33.87 -11.94
N HIS A 175 12.01 -34.57 -12.99
CA HIS A 175 12.43 -33.94 -14.22
C HIS A 175 11.23 -33.38 -15.00
N PRO A 176 11.33 -32.17 -15.59
CA PRO A 176 10.22 -31.52 -16.29
C PRO A 176 9.85 -32.17 -17.63
N PHE A 177 10.65 -33.10 -18.13
CA PHE A 177 10.45 -33.83 -19.38
C PHE A 177 9.95 -35.28 -19.17
N GLU A 178 9.80 -35.71 -17.92
CA GLU A 178 9.30 -37.03 -17.53
C GLU A 178 7.86 -36.90 -16.99
N GLY A 179 6.98 -37.76 -17.45
CA GLY A 179 5.60 -37.82 -16.94
C GLY A 179 4.73 -36.61 -17.27
N ASN A 180 4.61 -35.65 -16.39
CA ASN A 180 3.96 -34.35 -16.67
C ASN A 180 4.97 -33.44 -17.37
N VAL A 181 4.87 -33.27 -18.67
CA VAL A 181 5.86 -32.51 -19.46
C VAL A 181 5.60 -31.02 -19.33
N ILE A 182 6.65 -30.25 -19.07
CA ILE A 182 6.59 -28.78 -19.04
C ILE A 182 6.18 -28.24 -20.42
N PRO A 183 5.42 -27.12 -20.51
CA PRO A 183 5.08 -26.51 -21.79
C PRO A 183 6.29 -26.25 -22.69
N ALA A 184 6.11 -26.43 -24.01
CA ALA A 184 7.19 -26.31 -24.98
C ALA A 184 7.88 -24.94 -24.90
N GLY A 185 9.23 -24.94 -24.90
CA GLY A 185 10.07 -23.75 -24.81
C GLY A 185 10.52 -23.39 -23.40
N TYR A 186 10.04 -24.11 -22.37
CA TYR A 186 10.41 -23.87 -20.97
C TYR A 186 11.22 -25.03 -20.35
N ASP A 187 11.53 -26.08 -21.12
CA ASP A 187 12.38 -27.16 -20.66
C ASP A 187 13.86 -26.80 -20.83
N ASP A 188 14.34 -25.89 -20.01
CA ASP A 188 15.77 -25.57 -19.88
C ASP A 188 16.11 -24.96 -18.52
N ALA A 189 17.42 -24.88 -18.23
CA ALA A 189 17.94 -24.49 -16.93
C ALA A 189 17.68 -23.02 -16.53
N ARG A 190 17.16 -22.17 -17.42
CA ARG A 190 16.71 -20.80 -17.05
C ARG A 190 15.45 -20.85 -16.20
N TYR A 191 14.63 -21.85 -16.40
CA TYR A 191 13.29 -21.96 -15.80
C TYR A 191 13.25 -22.96 -14.65
N THR A 192 14.02 -24.03 -14.75
CA THR A 192 14.14 -25.08 -13.72
C THR A 192 15.49 -25.76 -13.79
N ILE A 193 16.19 -25.89 -12.65
CA ILE A 193 17.43 -26.64 -12.57
C ILE A 193 17.21 -28.15 -12.70
N MET A 194 15.95 -28.61 -12.68
CA MET A 194 15.63 -30.02 -12.90
C MET A 194 15.67 -30.40 -14.39
N SER A 195 15.81 -29.46 -15.33
CA SER A 195 15.98 -29.71 -16.75
C SER A 195 17.44 -30.06 -17.08
N TYR A 196 17.62 -30.96 -18.07
CA TYR A 196 18.93 -31.27 -18.65
C TYR A 196 19.26 -30.38 -19.85
N THR A 197 18.29 -29.59 -20.32
CA THR A 197 18.46 -28.69 -21.45
C THR A 197 19.16 -27.41 -21.02
N GLN A 198 20.15 -26.98 -21.76
CA GLN A 198 20.82 -25.70 -21.51
C GLN A 198 20.25 -24.60 -22.42
N PRO A 199 20.18 -23.35 -21.96
CA PRO A 199 19.80 -22.21 -22.78
C PRO A 199 20.67 -22.09 -24.04
N ALA A 200 20.09 -21.60 -25.13
CA ALA A 200 20.82 -21.33 -26.37
C ALA A 200 21.96 -20.31 -26.08
N GLY A 201 23.20 -20.65 -26.49
CA GLY A 201 24.37 -19.82 -26.24
C GLY A 201 25.12 -20.14 -24.95
N ASN A 202 24.54 -20.92 -24.05
CA ASN A 202 25.20 -21.44 -22.87
C ASN A 202 25.64 -22.88 -23.14
N PHE A 203 26.94 -23.15 -23.16
CA PHE A 203 27.49 -24.47 -23.54
C PHE A 203 27.97 -25.23 -22.31
N TYR A 204 27.48 -26.45 -22.18
CA TYR A 204 28.07 -27.44 -21.27
C TYR A 204 29.50 -27.72 -21.62
N PHE A 205 30.35 -27.85 -20.62
CA PHE A 205 31.72 -28.36 -20.84
C PHE A 205 31.83 -29.84 -20.63
N LYS A 206 32.29 -30.50 -21.68
CA LYS A 206 33.20 -31.64 -21.45
C LYS A 206 34.50 -31.12 -20.84
N PRO A 207 35.11 -31.82 -19.86
CA PRO A 207 36.43 -31.47 -19.34
C PRO A 207 37.39 -31.23 -20.50
N GLY A 208 38.05 -30.05 -20.53
CA GLY A 208 39.00 -29.66 -21.58
C GLY A 208 38.58 -28.58 -22.55
N SER A 209 37.33 -28.02 -22.44
CA SER A 209 36.89 -26.86 -23.22
C SER A 209 37.39 -25.54 -22.62
N THR A 210 37.57 -24.51 -23.45
CA THR A 210 38.09 -23.17 -23.05
C THR A 210 37.01 -22.08 -23.07
N GLN A 211 35.74 -22.43 -23.25
CA GLN A 211 34.64 -21.42 -23.29
C GLN A 211 34.12 -21.13 -21.89
N ALA A 212 33.77 -19.89 -21.60
CA ALA A 212 33.21 -19.50 -20.32
C ALA A 212 31.77 -20.07 -20.12
N GLN A 213 31.44 -20.47 -18.90
CA GLN A 213 30.12 -20.96 -18.54
C GLN A 213 29.47 -19.99 -17.57
N TYR A 214 28.19 -19.75 -17.81
CA TYR A 214 27.33 -19.00 -16.92
C TYR A 214 26.26 -19.96 -16.42
N LEU A 215 26.49 -20.51 -15.24
CA LEU A 215 25.62 -21.51 -14.65
C LEU A 215 24.67 -20.89 -13.62
N VAL A 216 23.56 -21.53 -13.45
CA VAL A 216 22.54 -21.18 -12.46
C VAL A 216 23.12 -21.30 -11.04
N ILE A 217 22.84 -20.33 -10.19
CA ILE A 217 23.38 -20.27 -8.81
C ILE A 217 22.30 -20.33 -7.72
N THR A 218 21.03 -20.38 -8.12
CA THR A 218 19.87 -20.55 -7.25
C THR A 218 18.92 -21.59 -7.84
N PRO A 219 17.99 -22.16 -7.09
CA PRO A 219 16.79 -22.73 -7.68
C PRO A 219 16.09 -21.67 -8.56
N MET A 220 15.48 -22.08 -9.66
CA MET A 220 14.86 -21.17 -10.62
C MET A 220 13.36 -21.00 -10.35
N VAL A 221 12.68 -20.14 -11.08
CA VAL A 221 11.32 -19.70 -10.78
C VAL A 221 10.36 -20.86 -10.55
N TYR A 222 10.40 -21.89 -11.41
CA TYR A 222 9.49 -23.04 -11.24
C TYR A 222 9.94 -24.01 -10.15
N ASP A 223 11.25 -24.15 -9.92
CA ASP A 223 11.77 -24.93 -8.79
C ASP A 223 11.29 -24.34 -7.46
N ILE A 224 11.38 -22.99 -7.33
CA ILE A 224 10.94 -22.27 -6.13
C ILE A 224 9.45 -22.46 -5.94
N ALA A 225 8.65 -22.25 -6.97
CA ALA A 225 7.21 -22.46 -6.90
C ALA A 225 6.85 -23.89 -6.50
N ALA A 226 7.53 -24.88 -7.06
CA ALA A 226 7.30 -26.28 -6.78
C ALA A 226 7.69 -26.64 -5.34
N VAL A 227 8.88 -26.24 -4.88
CA VAL A 227 9.32 -26.55 -3.50
C VAL A 227 8.48 -25.80 -2.46
N GLN A 228 8.05 -24.56 -2.76
CA GLN A 228 7.14 -23.81 -1.91
C GLN A 228 5.74 -24.45 -1.85
N LYS A 229 5.27 -25.02 -2.96
CA LYS A 229 4.04 -25.81 -2.96
C LYS A 229 4.13 -27.01 -2.01
N ILE A 230 5.29 -27.64 -1.91
CA ILE A 230 5.52 -28.80 -1.06
C ILE A 230 5.67 -28.44 0.41
N TYR A 231 6.48 -27.44 0.73
CA TYR A 231 6.94 -27.12 2.09
C TYR A 231 6.47 -25.76 2.62
N GLY A 232 5.87 -24.93 1.79
CA GLY A 232 5.63 -23.51 2.07
C GLY A 232 6.85 -22.65 1.77
N ALA A 233 6.63 -21.35 1.62
CA ALA A 233 7.68 -20.36 1.39
C ALA A 233 8.47 -20.07 2.67
N ASN A 234 9.75 -19.72 2.54
CA ASN A 234 10.53 -19.18 3.65
C ASN A 234 10.24 -17.69 3.82
N MET A 235 9.27 -17.37 4.66
CA MET A 235 8.84 -15.99 4.96
C MET A 235 9.76 -15.26 5.95
N SER A 236 10.93 -15.79 6.24
CA SER A 236 11.93 -15.15 7.10
C SER A 236 13.22 -14.78 6.36
N TYR A 237 13.26 -15.04 5.06
CA TYR A 237 14.43 -14.74 4.22
C TYR A 237 14.28 -13.37 3.56
N HIS A 238 15.24 -12.48 3.72
CA HIS A 238 15.23 -11.13 3.17
C HIS A 238 13.89 -10.40 3.47
N THR A 239 13.70 -9.95 4.72
CA THR A 239 12.48 -9.24 5.17
C THR A 239 12.73 -7.74 5.38
N GLY A 240 13.91 -7.27 5.02
CA GLY A 240 14.32 -5.88 5.09
C GLY A 240 14.34 -5.24 3.71
N ASN A 241 14.79 -4.01 3.62
CA ASN A 241 14.94 -3.32 2.35
C ASN A 241 16.26 -3.75 1.71
N ASP A 242 16.21 -4.64 0.74
CA ASP A 242 17.36 -5.25 0.11
C ASP A 242 17.65 -4.65 -1.28
N VAL A 243 18.92 -4.68 -1.70
CA VAL A 243 19.34 -4.25 -3.03
C VAL A 243 19.99 -5.40 -3.77
N TYR A 244 19.33 -5.85 -4.83
CA TYR A 244 19.80 -6.89 -5.74
C TYR A 244 20.60 -6.25 -6.88
N ALA A 245 21.89 -5.98 -6.61
CA ALA A 245 22.77 -5.30 -7.55
C ALA A 245 23.52 -6.28 -8.45
N PHE A 246 23.48 -6.03 -9.76
CA PHE A 246 24.16 -6.80 -10.78
C PHE A 246 25.26 -5.99 -11.46
N THR A 247 26.29 -6.68 -11.98
CA THR A 247 27.40 -6.02 -12.66
C THR A 247 27.71 -6.70 -14.00
N PRO A 248 28.11 -5.94 -15.04
CA PRO A 248 28.43 -6.50 -16.35
C PRO A 248 29.68 -7.39 -16.36
N SER A 249 30.49 -7.36 -15.29
CA SER A 249 31.67 -8.21 -15.15
C SER A 249 31.37 -9.62 -14.66
N GLN A 250 30.15 -9.87 -14.20
CA GLN A 250 29.76 -11.15 -13.61
C GLN A 250 28.41 -11.62 -14.15
N PRO A 251 28.36 -12.18 -15.35
CA PRO A 251 27.16 -12.77 -15.90
C PRO A 251 26.61 -13.91 -15.03
N VAL A 252 25.29 -13.97 -14.85
CA VAL A 252 24.62 -14.91 -13.94
C VAL A 252 23.23 -15.29 -14.43
N TYR A 253 22.82 -16.53 -14.13
CA TYR A 253 21.43 -16.96 -14.08
C TYR A 253 21.00 -17.13 -12.63
N GLN A 254 19.99 -16.41 -12.23
CA GLN A 254 19.54 -16.36 -10.84
C GLN A 254 18.05 -16.06 -10.74
N THR A 255 17.38 -16.60 -9.73
CA THR A 255 16.04 -16.16 -9.33
C THR A 255 16.12 -15.49 -7.96
N ILE A 256 15.42 -14.37 -7.83
CA ILE A 256 15.24 -13.63 -6.58
C ILE A 256 14.00 -14.21 -5.87
N TRP A 257 14.18 -14.55 -4.61
CA TRP A 257 13.13 -14.75 -3.63
C TRP A 257 13.36 -13.78 -2.48
N ASP A 258 12.36 -13.00 -2.18
CA ASP A 258 12.31 -12.05 -1.09
C ASP A 258 10.98 -12.19 -0.37
N ALA A 259 10.99 -12.16 0.96
CA ALA A 259 9.80 -12.38 1.77
C ALA A 259 9.13 -11.07 2.22
N GLY A 260 9.72 -9.95 1.89
CA GLY A 260 9.14 -8.62 2.13
C GLY A 260 10.15 -7.57 2.55
N GLY A 261 9.79 -6.35 2.31
CA GLY A 261 10.62 -5.17 2.47
C GLY A 261 10.16 -4.10 1.50
N THR A 262 11.04 -3.20 1.16
CA THR A 262 10.96 -2.33 -0.01
C THR A 262 12.28 -2.49 -0.75
N ASP A 263 12.26 -3.27 -1.81
CA ASP A 263 13.42 -3.86 -2.40
C ASP A 263 13.75 -3.25 -3.77
N THR A 264 15.01 -3.35 -4.18
CA THR A 264 15.47 -2.72 -5.42
C THR A 264 16.23 -3.71 -6.28
N LEU A 265 15.84 -3.86 -7.54
CA LEU A 265 16.63 -4.48 -8.58
C LEU A 265 17.50 -3.41 -9.24
N ASP A 266 18.83 -3.52 -9.10
CA ASP A 266 19.79 -2.48 -9.52
C ASP A 266 20.70 -2.99 -10.63
N VAL A 267 20.54 -2.41 -11.83
CA VAL A 267 21.41 -2.64 -12.99
C VAL A 267 22.18 -1.37 -13.41
N SER A 268 22.31 -0.41 -12.50
CA SER A 268 22.94 0.91 -12.76
C SER A 268 24.40 0.83 -13.23
N ALA A 269 25.07 -0.29 -13.01
CA ALA A 269 26.42 -0.54 -13.50
C ALA A 269 26.49 -0.90 -15.00
N PHE A 270 25.35 -1.16 -15.66
CA PHE A 270 25.31 -1.54 -17.08
C PHE A 270 25.32 -0.31 -17.99
N SER A 271 26.06 -0.43 -19.10
CA SER A 271 26.13 0.62 -20.14
C SER A 271 25.44 0.19 -21.44
N LEU A 272 24.93 -1.01 -21.52
CA LEU A 272 24.11 -1.52 -22.59
C LEU A 272 22.68 -1.67 -22.06
N GLY A 273 21.69 -1.44 -22.93
CA GLY A 273 20.30 -1.53 -22.56
C GLY A 273 19.92 -2.90 -22.00
N CYS A 274 19.21 -2.89 -20.87
CA CYS A 274 18.67 -4.07 -20.20
C CYS A 274 17.14 -4.09 -20.32
N THR A 275 16.56 -5.29 -20.26
CA THR A 275 15.12 -5.45 -20.03
C THR A 275 14.92 -5.92 -18.59
N VAL A 276 14.31 -5.09 -17.78
CA VAL A 276 14.05 -5.35 -16.36
C VAL A 276 12.54 -5.48 -16.15
N THR A 277 12.12 -6.50 -15.43
CA THR A 277 10.72 -6.67 -15.02
C THR A 277 10.65 -7.00 -13.54
N LEU A 278 9.72 -6.34 -12.85
CA LEU A 278 9.43 -6.59 -11.44
C LEU A 278 8.22 -7.52 -11.25
N VAL A 279 7.60 -7.96 -12.35
CA VAL A 279 6.42 -8.84 -12.31
C VAL A 279 6.79 -10.22 -11.76
N PRO A 280 6.17 -10.72 -10.69
CA PRO A 280 6.45 -12.05 -10.14
C PRO A 280 6.23 -13.16 -11.17
N GLY A 281 7.14 -14.13 -11.21
CA GLY A 281 7.09 -15.25 -12.15
C GLY A 281 7.69 -14.94 -13.51
N THR A 282 8.22 -13.74 -13.75
CA THR A 282 8.81 -13.33 -15.02
C THR A 282 10.34 -13.17 -14.91
N TYR A 283 10.95 -12.84 -16.05
CA TYR A 283 12.40 -12.82 -16.19
C TYR A 283 12.89 -11.52 -16.82
N SER A 284 13.87 -10.90 -16.19
CA SER A 284 14.66 -9.82 -16.74
C SER A 284 15.78 -10.35 -17.63
N GLN A 285 16.19 -9.54 -18.60
CA GLN A 285 17.35 -9.79 -19.46
C GLN A 285 18.38 -8.69 -19.27
N LEU A 286 19.47 -9.01 -18.59
CA LEU A 286 20.61 -8.11 -18.44
C LEU A 286 21.59 -8.32 -19.59
N THR A 287 21.99 -7.22 -20.26
CA THR A 287 22.81 -7.27 -21.45
C THR A 287 24.30 -7.13 -21.14
N TYR A 288 25.06 -8.15 -21.48
CA TYR A 288 26.51 -8.20 -21.30
C TYR A 288 27.24 -7.98 -22.63
N SER A 289 28.38 -7.30 -22.64
CA SER A 289 29.09 -6.85 -23.84
C SER A 289 29.59 -8.00 -24.75
N ASP A 290 29.86 -9.16 -24.16
CA ASP A 290 30.49 -10.30 -24.81
C ASP A 290 29.75 -11.63 -24.64
N THR A 291 28.56 -11.57 -24.06
CA THR A 291 27.79 -12.76 -23.69
C THR A 291 26.30 -12.54 -23.95
N LEU A 292 25.71 -13.42 -24.75
CA LEU A 292 24.27 -13.45 -24.95
C LEU A 292 23.64 -14.33 -23.84
N LEU A 293 23.12 -13.71 -22.80
CA LEU A 293 22.23 -14.34 -21.84
C LEU A 293 20.82 -13.84 -22.08
N ASP A 294 19.87 -14.74 -22.13
CA ASP A 294 18.44 -14.46 -22.31
C ASP A 294 17.70 -14.91 -21.07
N ALA A 295 16.76 -14.10 -20.57
CA ALA A 295 15.92 -14.42 -19.41
C ALA A 295 16.76 -14.85 -18.19
N ASN A 296 17.75 -14.05 -17.81
CA ASN A 296 18.80 -14.49 -16.88
C ASN A 296 18.54 -14.15 -15.40
N ILE A 297 17.64 -13.22 -15.10
CA ILE A 297 17.22 -12.89 -13.73
C ILE A 297 15.72 -13.10 -13.60
N GLY A 298 15.31 -14.08 -12.81
CA GLY A 298 13.91 -14.35 -12.50
C GLY A 298 13.46 -13.70 -11.19
N ILE A 299 12.19 -13.37 -11.08
CA ILE A 299 11.53 -13.06 -9.80
C ILE A 299 10.57 -14.21 -9.49
N ALA A 300 10.71 -14.80 -8.31
CA ALA A 300 9.87 -15.93 -7.90
C ALA A 300 8.39 -15.52 -7.76
N PHE A 301 7.48 -16.47 -7.96
CA PHE A 301 6.07 -16.25 -7.69
C PHE A 301 5.83 -15.87 -6.21
N GLY A 302 5.01 -14.85 -5.97
CA GLY A 302 4.72 -14.37 -4.62
C GLY A 302 5.84 -13.55 -3.96
N CYS A 303 6.89 -13.22 -4.71
CA CYS A 303 7.92 -12.27 -4.34
C CYS A 303 7.55 -10.90 -4.93
N THR A 304 7.62 -9.83 -4.16
CA THR A 304 7.42 -8.46 -4.63
C THR A 304 8.73 -7.71 -4.53
N ILE A 305 9.14 -7.06 -5.60
CA ILE A 305 10.25 -6.12 -5.64
C ILE A 305 9.65 -4.79 -6.10
N GLU A 306 9.83 -3.73 -5.32
CA GLU A 306 9.12 -2.47 -5.55
C GLU A 306 9.89 -1.52 -6.45
N ASN A 307 11.22 -1.60 -6.49
CA ASN A 307 12.02 -0.59 -7.20
C ASN A 307 12.92 -1.21 -8.25
N ALA A 308 13.20 -0.44 -9.29
CA ALA A 308 14.20 -0.80 -10.29
C ALA A 308 15.06 0.41 -10.68
N ARG A 309 16.34 0.13 -10.93
CA ARG A 309 17.29 1.12 -11.48
C ARG A 309 17.94 0.58 -12.72
N GLY A 310 17.75 1.27 -13.83
CA GLY A 310 18.43 1.09 -15.10
C GLY A 310 19.88 1.54 -15.07
N GLY A 311 20.55 1.43 -16.21
CA GLY A 311 21.96 1.78 -16.40
C GLY A 311 22.17 3.08 -17.14
N SER A 312 23.15 3.09 -18.07
CA SER A 312 23.38 4.21 -18.98
C SER A 312 23.12 3.83 -20.45
N GLY A 313 22.50 2.70 -20.68
CA GLY A 313 22.04 2.25 -22.00
C GLY A 313 20.53 2.37 -22.09
N ALA A 314 19.96 2.25 -23.29
CA ALA A 314 18.51 2.28 -23.46
C ALA A 314 17.84 1.07 -22.82
N ASP A 315 17.20 1.27 -21.69
CA ASP A 315 16.60 0.24 -20.86
C ASP A 315 15.08 0.11 -21.09
N THR A 316 14.55 -1.07 -20.84
CA THR A 316 13.11 -1.28 -20.73
C THR A 316 12.81 -1.79 -19.33
N ILE A 317 12.05 -1.04 -18.55
CA ILE A 317 11.76 -1.34 -17.15
C ILE A 317 10.25 -1.47 -16.98
N THR A 318 9.82 -2.61 -16.46
CA THR A 318 8.41 -2.88 -16.17
C THR A 318 8.23 -3.15 -14.68
N GLY A 319 7.38 -2.36 -14.04
CA GLY A 319 6.97 -2.51 -12.64
C GLY A 319 6.01 -3.67 -12.42
N ASN A 320 5.21 -3.58 -11.38
CA ASN A 320 4.22 -4.59 -10.99
C ASN A 320 2.97 -3.92 -10.42
N ASP A 321 2.16 -4.64 -9.62
CA ASP A 321 0.94 -4.10 -9.04
C ASP A 321 1.16 -3.31 -7.72
N ALA A 322 2.40 -3.18 -7.25
CA ALA A 322 2.73 -2.37 -6.08
C ALA A 322 3.15 -0.97 -6.50
N ALA A 323 3.14 -0.01 -5.58
CA ALA A 323 3.71 1.30 -5.81
C ALA A 323 5.23 1.18 -6.06
N ASN A 324 5.66 1.46 -7.30
CA ASN A 324 7.03 1.29 -7.74
C ASN A 324 7.81 2.62 -7.79
N VAL A 325 9.13 2.55 -7.60
CA VAL A 325 10.05 3.62 -7.96
C VAL A 325 10.98 3.12 -9.05
N LEU A 326 10.78 3.62 -10.28
CA LEU A 326 11.51 3.20 -11.46
C LEU A 326 12.43 4.33 -11.93
N SER A 327 13.70 4.03 -12.18
CA SER A 327 14.66 4.99 -12.71
C SER A 327 15.40 4.39 -13.92
N GLY A 328 15.32 5.06 -15.07
CA GLY A 328 16.08 4.71 -16.28
C GLY A 328 17.54 5.09 -16.17
N ASN A 329 17.85 6.22 -15.52
CA ASN A 329 19.11 6.91 -15.41
C ASN A 329 19.60 7.53 -16.73
N GLY A 330 20.03 6.78 -17.68
CA GLY A 330 20.52 7.34 -18.94
C GLY A 330 20.40 6.39 -20.11
N GLY A 331 20.10 6.95 -21.24
CA GLY A 331 19.76 6.22 -22.44
C GLY A 331 18.44 6.76 -22.99
N ALA A 332 17.84 6.09 -23.95
CA ALA A 332 16.46 6.34 -24.33
C ALA A 332 15.62 5.19 -23.77
N ASP A 333 15.02 5.42 -22.61
CA ASP A 333 14.45 4.40 -21.76
C ASP A 333 12.94 4.24 -21.98
N THR A 334 12.43 3.06 -21.66
CA THR A 334 10.99 2.79 -21.64
C THR A 334 10.62 2.24 -20.27
N LEU A 335 9.87 3.03 -19.50
CA LEU A 335 9.41 2.70 -18.17
C LEU A 335 7.91 2.48 -18.17
N THR A 336 7.45 1.44 -17.50
CA THR A 336 6.02 1.17 -17.28
C THR A 336 5.81 0.84 -15.82
N GLY A 337 5.01 1.64 -15.10
CA GLY A 337 4.73 1.44 -13.67
C GLY A 337 3.90 0.18 -13.44
N GLY A 338 2.68 0.19 -13.92
CA GLY A 338 1.77 -0.93 -13.81
C GLY A 338 0.48 -0.57 -13.12
N ALA A 339 0.22 -1.14 -11.97
CA ALA A 339 -0.84 -0.69 -11.08
C ALA A 339 -0.19 -0.20 -9.78
N GLY A 340 -0.87 0.69 -9.06
CA GLY A 340 -0.33 1.33 -7.86
C GLY A 340 0.02 2.78 -8.12
N ASN A 341 0.54 3.47 -7.12
CA ASN A 341 0.97 4.85 -7.29
C ASN A 341 2.48 4.87 -7.52
N ASP A 342 2.88 5.02 -8.76
CA ASP A 342 4.24 4.83 -9.20
C ASP A 342 5.02 6.17 -9.27
N THR A 343 6.33 6.09 -9.14
CA THR A 343 7.24 7.20 -9.38
C THR A 343 8.24 6.80 -10.47
N LEU A 344 8.19 7.48 -11.61
CA LEU A 344 9.02 7.22 -12.76
C LEU A 344 9.99 8.39 -12.96
N ASP A 345 11.24 8.08 -13.32
CA ASP A 345 12.30 9.04 -13.64
C ASP A 345 13.14 8.41 -14.77
N GLY A 346 12.85 8.79 -16.01
CA GLY A 346 13.58 8.33 -17.20
C GLY A 346 15.07 8.68 -17.11
N GLY A 347 15.35 9.88 -16.61
CA GLY A 347 16.71 10.37 -16.43
C GLY A 347 17.21 11.10 -17.65
N SER A 348 18.29 10.68 -18.26
CA SER A 348 18.83 11.37 -19.43
C SER A 348 18.60 10.58 -20.72
N GLY A 349 17.99 11.24 -21.67
CA GLY A 349 17.68 10.66 -22.99
C GLY A 349 16.34 11.12 -23.54
N ASP A 350 15.89 10.48 -24.61
CA ASP A 350 14.52 10.66 -25.08
C ASP A 350 13.69 9.47 -24.52
N ASP A 351 12.96 9.68 -23.44
CA ASP A 351 12.37 8.62 -22.64
C ASP A 351 10.86 8.43 -22.89
N THR A 352 10.36 7.23 -22.64
CA THR A 352 8.93 6.93 -22.71
C THR A 352 8.50 6.31 -21.39
N GLU A 353 7.59 7.00 -20.70
CA GLU A 353 7.13 6.63 -19.37
C GLU A 353 5.61 6.47 -19.39
N ALA A 354 5.13 5.35 -18.85
CA ALA A 354 3.72 5.06 -18.67
C ALA A 354 3.46 4.67 -17.22
N GLY A 355 2.63 5.44 -16.52
CA GLY A 355 2.25 5.17 -15.13
C GLY A 355 1.38 3.94 -15.03
N GLY A 356 0.17 4.00 -15.55
CA GLY A 356 -0.75 2.89 -15.61
C GLY A 356 -2.03 3.11 -14.82
N ASP A 357 -2.33 2.21 -13.88
CA ASP A 357 -3.46 2.38 -12.97
C ASP A 357 -2.99 2.95 -11.63
N GLY A 358 -3.45 4.11 -11.22
CA GLY A 358 -3.10 4.74 -9.94
C GLY A 358 -2.77 6.20 -10.10
N ASN A 359 -2.30 6.83 -9.04
CA ASN A 359 -1.88 8.23 -9.11
C ASN A 359 -0.35 8.28 -9.23
N ASP A 360 0.13 8.51 -10.44
CA ASP A 360 1.53 8.37 -10.78
C ASP A 360 2.28 9.70 -10.79
N THR A 361 3.58 9.64 -10.62
CA THR A 361 4.44 10.83 -10.63
C THR A 361 5.61 10.61 -11.59
N PHE A 362 5.71 11.49 -12.59
CA PHE A 362 6.81 11.55 -13.53
C PHE A 362 7.77 12.67 -13.14
N ASN A 363 9.03 12.33 -12.87
CA ASN A 363 10.07 13.31 -12.59
C ASN A 363 10.74 13.73 -13.89
N ALA A 364 10.41 14.93 -14.36
CA ALA A 364 10.88 15.50 -15.60
C ALA A 364 11.87 16.66 -15.37
N GLY A 365 12.67 16.98 -16.35
CA GLY A 365 13.37 18.25 -16.43
C GLY A 365 14.76 18.34 -15.80
N THR A 366 15.68 17.42 -16.13
CA THR A 366 17.09 17.59 -15.73
C THR A 366 18.11 17.46 -16.86
N ASP A 367 17.72 17.03 -18.07
CA ASP A 367 18.64 16.57 -19.09
C ASP A 367 18.39 17.13 -20.51
N GLY A 368 17.15 17.54 -20.84
CA GLY A 368 16.77 18.16 -22.11
C GLY A 368 16.43 17.14 -23.20
N GLY A 369 15.95 15.97 -22.85
CA GLY A 369 15.39 14.95 -23.73
C GLY A 369 14.08 15.37 -24.39
N LYS A 370 13.49 14.45 -25.16
CA LYS A 370 12.11 14.53 -25.63
C LYS A 370 11.35 13.39 -25.03
N ASP A 371 10.71 13.69 -23.91
CA ASP A 371 10.11 12.65 -23.12
C ASP A 371 8.62 12.51 -23.42
N SER A 372 8.09 11.34 -23.21
CA SER A 372 6.69 11.04 -23.39
C SER A 372 6.14 10.47 -22.09
N PHE A 373 5.22 11.18 -21.48
CA PHE A 373 4.56 10.80 -20.24
C PHE A 373 3.10 10.42 -20.54
N ASP A 374 2.70 9.22 -20.18
CA ASP A 374 1.30 8.75 -20.22
C ASP A 374 0.88 8.35 -18.81
N GLY A 375 0.05 9.17 -18.16
CA GLY A 375 -0.42 8.91 -16.79
C GLY A 375 -1.24 7.63 -16.73
N GLY A 376 -2.21 7.49 -17.61
CA GLY A 376 -3.11 6.34 -17.62
C GLY A 376 -4.42 6.61 -16.90
N SER A 377 -4.73 5.89 -15.86
CA SER A 377 -5.93 6.09 -15.07
C SER A 377 -5.60 6.54 -13.64
N GLY A 378 -6.10 7.67 -13.23
CA GLY A 378 -5.87 8.23 -11.91
C GLY A 378 -5.80 9.74 -11.92
N GLN A 379 -5.09 10.30 -10.97
CA GLN A 379 -4.66 11.69 -10.97
C GLN A 379 -3.13 11.72 -11.05
N ASP A 380 -2.61 12.00 -12.24
CA ASP A 380 -1.22 11.81 -12.56
C ASP A 380 -0.47 13.15 -12.59
N THR A 381 0.75 13.13 -12.10
CA THR A 381 1.56 14.33 -11.87
C THR A 381 2.82 14.32 -12.72
N VAL A 382 3.07 15.40 -13.49
CA VAL A 382 4.38 15.68 -14.05
C VAL A 382 5.11 16.73 -13.21
N ASN A 383 6.35 16.42 -12.82
CA ASN A 383 7.13 17.21 -11.86
C ASN A 383 8.38 17.83 -12.54
N PHE A 384 8.32 19.13 -12.82
CA PHE A 384 9.43 19.92 -13.35
C PHE A 384 10.22 20.66 -12.25
N GLY A 385 10.03 20.31 -10.98
CA GLY A 385 10.69 21.00 -9.85
C GLY A 385 12.22 21.03 -9.89
N LYS A 386 12.84 20.14 -10.67
CA LYS A 386 14.30 20.12 -10.89
C LYS A 386 14.75 20.91 -12.13
N ALA A 387 13.85 21.46 -12.94
CA ALA A 387 14.22 22.21 -14.15
C ALA A 387 15.11 23.43 -13.82
N LEU A 388 16.04 23.74 -14.71
CA LEU A 388 17.06 24.77 -14.47
C LEU A 388 16.67 26.18 -14.97
N ALA A 389 15.48 26.31 -15.54
CA ALA A 389 14.85 27.56 -15.95
C ALA A 389 13.34 27.38 -16.08
N ALA A 390 12.62 28.45 -16.36
CA ALA A 390 11.18 28.46 -16.51
C ALA A 390 10.65 27.46 -17.55
N VAL A 391 9.51 26.84 -17.26
CA VAL A 391 8.84 25.89 -18.14
C VAL A 391 7.51 26.41 -18.65
N THR A 392 7.07 25.89 -19.78
CA THR A 392 5.71 26.07 -20.30
C THR A 392 5.08 24.68 -20.42
N VAL A 393 3.98 24.44 -19.72
CA VAL A 393 3.19 23.23 -19.78
C VAL A 393 1.79 23.55 -20.27
N ASP A 394 1.28 22.80 -21.24
CA ASP A 394 -0.08 22.92 -21.77
C ASP A 394 -0.74 21.52 -21.79
N LEU A 395 -1.59 21.24 -20.79
CA LEU A 395 -2.25 19.94 -20.65
C LEU A 395 -3.28 19.67 -21.77
N THR A 396 -3.92 20.72 -22.33
CA THR A 396 -4.82 20.55 -23.49
C THR A 396 -4.05 20.21 -24.77
N ALA A 397 -2.88 20.84 -24.98
CA ALA A 397 -2.03 20.52 -26.13
C ALA A 397 -1.23 19.24 -25.91
N GLY A 398 -1.13 18.77 -24.67
CA GLY A 398 -0.34 17.61 -24.26
C GLY A 398 1.15 17.87 -24.46
N THR A 399 1.67 19.05 -24.05
CA THR A 399 3.07 19.42 -24.29
C THR A 399 3.71 20.14 -23.10
N ALA A 400 5.01 19.88 -22.90
CA ALA A 400 5.86 20.67 -22.03
C ALA A 400 7.15 21.09 -22.72
N SER A 401 7.71 22.24 -22.33
CA SER A 401 9.00 22.72 -22.86
C SER A 401 9.61 23.82 -21.99
N GLY A 402 10.92 23.98 -22.08
CA GLY A 402 11.59 25.15 -21.52
C GLY A 402 11.24 26.44 -22.29
N THR A 403 11.04 27.54 -21.57
CA THR A 403 10.73 28.86 -22.17
C THR A 403 11.93 29.56 -22.81
N ALA A 404 13.15 29.22 -22.40
CA ALA A 404 14.37 29.82 -22.85
C ALA A 404 14.92 29.15 -24.12
N ALA A 405 15.39 29.96 -25.07
CA ALA A 405 16.02 29.43 -26.29
C ALA A 405 17.26 28.58 -25.95
N GLY A 406 17.42 27.45 -26.61
CA GLY A 406 18.55 26.54 -26.43
C GLY A 406 18.43 25.59 -25.24
N ASP A 407 17.23 25.31 -24.82
CA ASP A 407 16.89 24.34 -23.75
C ASP A 407 17.69 24.56 -22.45
N VAL A 408 17.68 25.79 -21.96
CA VAL A 408 18.31 26.13 -20.68
C VAL A 408 17.60 25.47 -19.50
N ALA A 409 16.30 25.22 -19.63
CA ALA A 409 15.50 24.56 -18.62
C ALA A 409 15.86 23.09 -18.44
N LYS A 410 16.46 22.48 -19.46
CA LYS A 410 16.73 21.06 -19.51
C LYS A 410 15.46 20.20 -19.42
N VAL A 411 14.43 20.63 -20.14
CA VAL A 411 13.12 19.96 -20.24
C VAL A 411 12.92 19.36 -21.64
N GLY A 412 13.59 19.90 -22.64
CA GLY A 412 13.40 19.46 -24.03
C GLY A 412 12.07 19.91 -24.64
N SER A 413 11.36 19.01 -25.28
CA SER A 413 9.98 19.22 -25.75
C SER A 413 9.20 17.94 -25.60
N ASP A 414 8.48 17.84 -24.51
CA ASP A 414 7.84 16.63 -24.04
C ASP A 414 6.39 16.55 -24.48
N THR A 415 5.88 15.33 -24.47
CA THR A 415 4.46 15.02 -24.70
C THR A 415 3.81 14.50 -23.43
N LEU A 416 2.60 14.96 -23.16
CA LEU A 416 1.81 14.63 -21.99
C LEU A 416 0.48 14.03 -22.42
N VAL A 417 0.14 12.88 -21.90
CA VAL A 417 -1.13 12.19 -22.12
C VAL A 417 -1.69 11.82 -20.76
N SER A 418 -3.00 12.03 -20.53
CA SER A 418 -3.64 11.66 -19.25
C SER A 418 -2.88 12.16 -18.03
N VAL A 419 -2.55 13.46 -17.99
CA VAL A 419 -1.89 14.12 -16.86
C VAL A 419 -2.79 15.24 -16.37
N GLU A 420 -3.09 15.26 -15.07
CA GLU A 420 -3.97 16.23 -14.43
C GLU A 420 -3.26 17.16 -13.46
N ALA A 421 -2.03 16.81 -13.05
CA ALA A 421 -1.28 17.62 -12.09
C ALA A 421 0.09 18.06 -12.62
N VAL A 422 0.47 19.30 -12.35
CA VAL A 422 1.75 19.86 -12.77
C VAL A 422 2.45 20.51 -11.59
N ILE A 423 3.68 20.08 -11.35
CA ILE A 423 4.61 20.80 -10.48
C ILE A 423 5.59 21.56 -11.36
N GLY A 424 5.54 22.88 -11.32
CA GLY A 424 6.45 23.78 -12.01
C GLY A 424 7.84 23.83 -11.38
N SER A 425 8.65 24.73 -11.90
CA SER A 425 10.04 24.91 -11.49
C SER A 425 10.20 25.93 -10.35
N ALA A 426 11.42 26.37 -10.11
CA ALA A 426 11.69 27.49 -9.21
C ALA A 426 11.80 28.84 -9.98
N PHE A 427 11.29 28.92 -11.19
CA PHE A 427 11.37 30.07 -12.11
C PHE A 427 9.97 30.46 -12.57
N ASN A 428 9.87 31.50 -13.38
CA ASN A 428 8.59 32.06 -13.84
C ASN A 428 7.94 31.15 -14.89
N ASP A 429 7.04 30.27 -14.48
CA ASP A 429 6.46 29.25 -15.31
C ASP A 429 5.13 29.68 -15.97
N THR A 430 4.74 28.97 -17.01
CA THR A 430 3.42 29.08 -17.63
C THR A 430 2.75 27.70 -17.62
N LEU A 431 1.74 27.56 -16.79
CA LEU A 431 1.03 26.29 -16.58
C LEU A 431 -0.42 26.46 -17.05
N LEU A 432 -0.79 25.71 -18.07
CA LEU A 432 -2.08 25.77 -18.73
C LEU A 432 -2.80 24.43 -18.61
N GLY A 433 -3.96 24.45 -18.02
CA GLY A 433 -4.79 23.27 -17.75
C GLY A 433 -5.46 22.66 -18.97
N SER A 434 -6.30 21.71 -18.70
CA SER A 434 -7.11 20.97 -19.65
C SER A 434 -8.57 21.44 -19.67
N GLY A 435 -9.50 20.58 -19.92
CA GLY A 435 -10.94 20.78 -19.70
C GLY A 435 -11.47 19.94 -18.52
N GLY A 436 -10.59 19.26 -17.83
CA GLY A 436 -10.82 18.48 -16.61
C GLY A 436 -10.41 19.23 -15.35
N ASN A 437 -10.45 18.56 -14.22
CA ASN A 437 -10.02 19.14 -12.95
C ASN A 437 -8.51 18.97 -12.81
N ASP A 438 -7.78 20.08 -12.84
CA ASP A 438 -6.33 20.10 -12.84
C ASP A 438 -5.77 20.61 -11.50
N VAL A 439 -4.54 20.20 -11.18
CA VAL A 439 -3.83 20.61 -9.97
C VAL A 439 -2.49 21.23 -10.32
N PHE A 440 -2.21 22.41 -9.78
CA PHE A 440 -0.99 23.14 -10.08
C PHE A 440 -0.20 23.49 -8.82
N VAL A 441 1.10 23.27 -8.88
CA VAL A 441 2.09 23.87 -7.98
C VAL A 441 2.99 24.75 -8.84
N GLY A 442 2.86 26.07 -8.77
CA GLY A 442 3.72 26.97 -9.53
C GLY A 442 5.18 26.87 -9.10
N GLY A 443 5.39 26.76 -7.79
CA GLY A 443 6.73 26.77 -7.20
C GLY A 443 7.12 28.16 -6.71
N ALA A 444 8.38 28.51 -6.87
CA ALA A 444 8.87 29.88 -6.65
C ALA A 444 9.00 30.55 -8.00
N GLY A 445 8.61 31.81 -8.09
CA GLY A 445 8.68 32.52 -9.35
C GLY A 445 7.56 33.53 -9.51
N ASN A 446 7.37 34.03 -10.73
CA ASN A 446 6.18 34.78 -11.06
C ASN A 446 5.42 33.97 -12.11
N ASP A 447 4.49 33.16 -11.66
CA ASP A 447 3.91 32.14 -12.48
C ASP A 447 2.60 32.60 -13.13
N VAL A 448 2.32 32.05 -14.30
CA VAL A 448 1.05 32.22 -15.00
C VAL A 448 0.35 30.86 -15.00
N ILE A 449 -0.75 30.76 -14.26
CA ILE A 449 -1.55 29.56 -14.13
C ILE A 449 -2.95 29.84 -14.67
N ASP A 450 -3.38 29.06 -15.65
CA ASP A 450 -4.72 29.14 -16.24
C ASP A 450 -5.35 27.73 -16.21
N GLY A 451 -6.29 27.51 -15.28
CA GLY A 451 -7.00 26.23 -15.15
C GLY A 451 -7.86 25.90 -16.36
N ARG A 452 -8.33 26.92 -17.11
CA ARG A 452 -9.22 26.82 -18.27
C ARG A 452 -10.61 26.33 -17.90
N GLY A 453 -10.84 25.04 -17.81
CA GLY A 453 -12.18 24.52 -17.53
C GLY A 453 -12.13 23.26 -16.69
N GLY A 454 -13.05 23.16 -15.79
CA GLY A 454 -13.06 22.13 -14.75
C GLY A 454 -13.26 22.75 -13.38
N ILE A 455 -12.79 22.08 -12.37
CA ILE A 455 -12.64 22.58 -11.00
C ILE A 455 -11.17 22.44 -10.65
N ASP A 456 -10.45 23.54 -10.73
CA ASP A 456 -9.00 23.54 -10.71
C ASP A 456 -8.45 24.02 -9.37
N THR A 457 -7.31 23.47 -8.97
CA THR A 457 -6.70 23.72 -7.66
C THR A 457 -5.26 24.22 -7.82
N VAL A 458 -4.93 25.32 -7.14
CA VAL A 458 -3.55 25.78 -7.01
C VAL A 458 -3.06 25.53 -5.59
N LEU A 459 -1.89 24.89 -5.48
CA LEU A 459 -1.26 24.51 -4.22
C LEU A 459 -0.02 25.39 -3.97
N TYR A 460 0.04 26.02 -2.80
CA TYR A 460 1.20 26.74 -2.31
C TYR A 460 1.96 26.00 -1.20
N THR A 461 1.76 24.70 -1.09
CA THR A 461 2.33 23.84 -0.04
C THR A 461 3.85 23.82 0.00
N SER A 462 4.50 24.14 -1.12
CA SER A 462 5.97 24.24 -1.23
C SER A 462 6.53 25.60 -0.84
N ALA A 463 5.68 26.61 -0.58
CA ALA A 463 6.13 27.96 -0.24
C ALA A 463 6.92 27.97 1.10
N THR A 464 7.99 28.75 1.12
CA THR A 464 8.92 28.83 2.26
C THR A 464 8.53 29.89 3.29
N GLY A 465 7.37 30.51 3.15
CA GLY A 465 6.80 31.53 4.02
C GLY A 465 5.34 31.79 3.69
N PRO A 466 4.69 32.77 4.37
CA PRO A 466 3.28 33.09 4.18
C PRO A 466 2.94 33.46 2.75
N VAL A 467 1.73 33.04 2.32
CA VAL A 467 1.18 33.43 1.01
C VAL A 467 -0.06 34.32 1.17
N THR A 468 -0.29 35.16 0.18
CA THR A 468 -1.49 35.98 0.08
C THR A 468 -2.05 35.84 -1.33
N VAL A 469 -3.17 35.17 -1.47
CA VAL A 469 -3.74 34.80 -2.78
C VAL A 469 -5.20 35.23 -2.85
N ASN A 470 -5.59 35.81 -4.00
CA ASN A 470 -6.96 36.23 -4.26
C ASN A 470 -7.40 35.84 -5.67
N LEU A 471 -8.32 34.87 -5.78
CA LEU A 471 -8.85 34.36 -7.04
C LEU A 471 -9.75 35.39 -7.79
N ALA A 472 -10.22 36.44 -7.13
CA ALA A 472 -10.97 37.49 -7.79
C ALA A 472 -10.09 38.44 -8.63
N LEU A 473 -8.78 38.37 -8.49
CA LEU A 473 -7.81 39.19 -9.26
C LEU A 473 -7.42 38.46 -10.55
N THR A 474 -7.60 39.11 -11.70
CA THR A 474 -7.28 38.54 -13.02
C THR A 474 -5.90 38.93 -13.53
N GLY A 475 -5.12 39.69 -12.77
CA GLY A 475 -3.75 40.11 -13.10
C GLY A 475 -2.75 39.62 -12.09
N ALA A 476 -1.46 39.88 -12.38
CA ALA A 476 -0.38 39.50 -11.47
C ALA A 476 -0.60 40.07 -10.06
N GLN A 477 -0.53 39.22 -9.07
CA GLN A 477 -0.68 39.53 -7.65
C GLN A 477 0.55 39.11 -6.87
N ASN A 478 0.87 39.85 -5.83
CA ASN A 478 1.96 39.46 -4.94
C ASN A 478 1.49 38.33 -4.01
N THR A 479 1.93 37.13 -4.27
CA THR A 479 1.58 35.93 -3.50
C THR A 479 2.54 35.67 -2.32
N GLY A 480 3.40 36.65 -1.99
CA GLY A 480 4.28 36.53 -0.82
C GLY A 480 5.52 35.68 -1.10
N ALA A 481 5.66 34.60 -0.37
CA ALA A 481 6.83 33.72 -0.52
C ALA A 481 6.89 32.95 -1.84
N ALA A 482 5.81 32.89 -2.62
CA ALA A 482 5.77 32.26 -3.94
C ALA A 482 6.12 33.20 -5.09
N GLY A 483 5.94 34.53 -4.92
CA GLY A 483 6.34 35.54 -5.94
C GLY A 483 5.19 36.44 -6.39
N TRP A 484 5.07 36.69 -7.70
CA TRP A 484 3.99 37.48 -8.31
C TRP A 484 3.26 36.63 -9.35
N ASP A 485 2.18 35.96 -8.94
CA ASP A 485 1.48 35.01 -9.79
C ASP A 485 0.24 35.61 -10.46
N THR A 486 -0.09 35.08 -11.62
CA THR A 486 -1.35 35.35 -12.31
C THR A 486 -2.17 34.07 -12.33
N LEU A 487 -3.33 34.10 -11.71
CA LEU A 487 -4.26 32.96 -11.64
C LEU A 487 -5.51 33.29 -12.47
N THR A 488 -5.92 32.36 -13.31
CA THR A 488 -7.12 32.48 -14.16
C THR A 488 -7.87 31.18 -14.15
N ALA A 489 -9.20 31.21 -14.07
CA ALA A 489 -10.06 30.03 -14.07
C ALA A 489 -9.59 28.96 -13.06
N VAL A 490 -9.40 29.38 -11.81
CA VAL A 490 -9.04 28.53 -10.67
C VAL A 490 -10.14 28.66 -9.62
N GLU A 491 -10.59 27.53 -9.11
CA GLU A 491 -11.66 27.46 -8.12
C GLU A 491 -11.15 27.22 -6.72
N ASN A 492 -10.06 26.47 -6.55
CA ASN A 492 -9.61 26.04 -5.24
C ASN A 492 -8.19 26.52 -4.93
N LEU A 493 -7.95 26.82 -3.65
CA LEU A 493 -6.63 27.18 -3.14
C LEU A 493 -6.23 26.30 -1.98
N SER A 494 -4.97 25.89 -1.98
CA SER A 494 -4.31 25.38 -0.80
C SER A 494 -3.13 26.26 -0.42
N GLY A 495 -3.08 26.69 0.82
CA GLY A 495 -2.04 27.57 1.38
C GLY A 495 -0.73 26.82 1.68
N SER A 496 0.06 27.43 2.52
CA SER A 496 1.35 26.92 2.96
C SER A 496 1.30 26.34 4.40
N ALA A 497 2.44 26.17 5.03
CA ALA A 497 2.51 25.84 6.46
C ALA A 497 2.69 27.07 7.35
N PHE A 498 2.42 28.26 6.84
CA PHE A 498 2.59 29.54 7.51
C PHE A 498 1.26 30.31 7.54
N ASN A 499 1.25 31.45 8.21
CA ASN A 499 0.04 32.28 8.34
C ASN A 499 -0.36 32.93 7.00
N ASP A 500 -1.31 32.35 6.32
CA ASP A 500 -1.73 32.67 4.97
C ASP A 500 -2.97 33.62 4.92
N THR A 501 -3.17 34.23 3.76
CA THR A 501 -4.40 34.94 3.47
C THR A 501 -4.94 34.44 2.12
N LEU A 502 -6.05 33.70 2.15
CA LEU A 502 -6.66 33.11 0.98
C LEU A 502 -8.02 33.74 0.73
N THR A 503 -8.23 34.26 -0.48
CA THR A 503 -9.50 34.83 -0.90
C THR A 503 -9.98 34.13 -2.18
N GLY A 504 -11.19 33.64 -2.15
CA GLY A 504 -11.86 33.03 -3.30
C GLY A 504 -12.38 34.05 -4.31
N ASN A 505 -13.32 33.64 -5.15
CA ASN A 505 -13.92 34.49 -6.17
C ASN A 505 -15.46 34.53 -6.05
N SER A 506 -16.21 34.55 -7.14
CA SER A 506 -17.68 34.50 -7.13
C SER A 506 -18.26 33.10 -7.40
N GLY A 507 -17.42 32.11 -7.53
CA GLY A 507 -17.79 30.71 -7.68
C GLY A 507 -17.70 29.96 -6.37
N ASN A 508 -18.06 28.68 -6.36
CA ASN A 508 -17.86 27.82 -5.20
C ASN A 508 -16.37 27.47 -5.08
N ASN A 509 -15.75 27.84 -3.97
CA ASN A 509 -14.33 27.63 -3.76
C ASN A 509 -14.07 26.63 -2.61
N VAL A 510 -12.98 25.92 -2.68
CA VAL A 510 -12.39 25.17 -1.56
C VAL A 510 -11.10 25.86 -1.13
N LEU A 511 -11.08 26.36 0.10
CA LEU A 511 -9.93 27.03 0.69
C LEU A 511 -9.38 26.16 1.82
N ASN A 512 -8.20 25.58 1.59
CA ASN A 512 -7.48 24.76 2.56
C ASN A 512 -6.17 25.47 2.94
N SER A 513 -6.11 26.05 4.13
CA SER A 513 -4.97 26.87 4.51
C SER A 513 -3.81 26.07 5.12
N TYR A 514 -4.03 24.83 5.53
CA TYR A 514 -3.09 24.01 6.29
C TYR A 514 -2.69 24.68 7.62
N ALA A 515 -1.47 24.36 8.10
CA ALA A 515 -0.99 24.85 9.39
C ALA A 515 -0.65 26.33 9.35
N GLY A 516 -1.05 27.06 10.36
CA GLY A 516 -0.83 28.49 10.45
C GLY A 516 -1.87 29.14 11.36
N ALA A 517 -1.90 30.44 11.37
CA ALA A 517 -3.04 31.22 11.85
C ALA A 517 -3.53 32.03 10.64
N ASP A 518 -4.48 31.48 9.93
CA ASP A 518 -4.80 31.85 8.56
C ASP A 518 -6.05 32.74 8.47
N THR A 519 -6.16 33.47 7.39
CA THR A 519 -7.37 34.26 7.08
C THR A 519 -7.92 33.80 5.74
N MET A 520 -9.18 33.34 5.75
CA MET A 520 -9.89 32.83 4.60
C MET A 520 -11.19 33.60 4.34
N ALA A 521 -11.48 33.88 3.07
CA ALA A 521 -12.73 34.49 2.63
C ALA A 521 -13.12 33.92 1.26
N GLY A 522 -14.22 33.19 1.13
CA GLY A 522 -14.66 32.53 -0.11
C GLY A 522 -15.19 33.51 -1.15
N GLY A 523 -15.99 34.43 -0.70
CA GLY A 523 -16.57 35.46 -1.58
C GLY A 523 -18.05 35.26 -1.81
N LEU A 524 -18.47 35.06 -3.05
CA LEU A 524 -19.83 34.61 -3.37
C LEU A 524 -19.74 33.14 -3.79
N GLY A 525 -20.80 32.39 -3.52
CA GLY A 525 -20.85 30.98 -3.88
C GLY A 525 -21.06 30.13 -2.63
N ASN A 526 -21.03 28.82 -2.78
CA ASN A 526 -21.08 27.91 -1.63
C ASN A 526 -19.64 27.40 -1.39
N ASP A 527 -18.99 27.97 -0.40
CA ASP A 527 -17.57 27.79 -0.19
C ASP A 527 -17.27 26.76 0.92
N ILE A 528 -16.12 26.14 0.84
CA ILE A 528 -15.65 25.16 1.82
C ILE A 528 -14.32 25.62 2.40
N TYR A 529 -14.26 25.68 3.72
CA TYR A 529 -13.07 26.06 4.48
C TYR A 529 -12.55 24.89 5.30
N ALA A 530 -11.25 24.62 5.22
CA ALA A 530 -10.58 23.70 6.13
C ALA A 530 -9.94 24.52 7.27
N VAL A 531 -10.30 24.17 8.53
CA VAL A 531 -9.82 24.86 9.75
C VAL A 531 -9.16 23.85 10.68
N ASP A 532 -7.87 23.99 10.92
CA ASP A 532 -7.09 23.11 11.78
C ASP A 532 -6.40 23.81 12.95
N ASN A 533 -6.41 25.14 12.97
CA ASN A 533 -5.73 25.98 13.96
C ASN A 533 -6.70 26.98 14.62
N ALA A 534 -6.56 27.15 15.91
CA ALA A 534 -7.39 28.10 16.69
C ALA A 534 -7.17 29.58 16.30
N GLY A 535 -6.13 29.87 15.57
CA GLY A 535 -5.83 31.19 15.02
C GLY A 535 -6.46 31.47 13.67
N ASP A 536 -7.10 30.48 13.04
CA ASP A 536 -7.74 30.63 11.76
C ASP A 536 -9.00 31.52 11.86
N VAL A 537 -9.17 32.35 10.86
CA VAL A 537 -10.28 33.26 10.73
C VAL A 537 -10.96 33.05 9.39
N VAL A 538 -12.23 32.59 9.43
CA VAL A 538 -13.11 32.55 8.27
C VAL A 538 -13.99 33.80 8.30
N SER A 539 -14.06 34.52 7.19
CA SER A 539 -14.83 35.76 7.05
C SER A 539 -15.77 35.66 5.84
N GLU A 540 -17.08 35.71 6.11
CA GLU A 540 -18.13 35.71 5.10
C GLU A 540 -18.92 36.99 5.04
N ALA A 541 -19.34 37.38 3.82
CA ALA A 541 -20.25 38.49 3.63
C ALA A 541 -21.71 38.04 3.78
N ASN A 542 -22.59 38.98 4.05
CA ASN A 542 -24.02 38.64 4.14
C ASN A 542 -24.60 38.21 2.79
N ASP A 543 -25.40 37.17 2.76
CA ASP A 543 -26.00 36.56 1.56
C ASP A 543 -24.94 36.08 0.52
N ALA A 544 -23.75 35.68 0.98
CA ALA A 544 -22.67 35.22 0.12
C ALA A 544 -22.90 33.82 -0.47
N GLY A 545 -23.59 32.95 0.27
CA GLY A 545 -23.90 31.57 -0.16
C GLY A 545 -24.43 30.68 0.95
N ARG A 546 -24.13 29.42 0.88
CA ARG A 546 -24.25 28.48 1.98
C ARG A 546 -22.90 27.79 2.19
N ASP A 547 -22.21 28.24 3.19
CA ASP A 547 -20.79 27.97 3.37
C ASP A 547 -20.58 26.90 4.42
N LEU A 548 -19.52 26.12 4.24
CA LEU A 548 -19.18 24.98 5.08
C LEU A 548 -17.77 25.14 5.67
N ILE A 549 -17.69 25.06 7.00
CA ILE A 549 -16.38 24.85 7.64
C ILE A 549 -16.25 23.36 7.98
N VAL A 550 -15.15 22.76 7.55
CA VAL A 550 -14.66 21.46 8.01
C VAL A 550 -13.56 21.72 9.03
N SER A 551 -13.77 21.31 10.28
CA SER A 551 -12.87 21.65 11.38
C SER A 551 -12.30 20.42 12.09
N TRP A 552 -11.00 20.45 12.35
CA TRP A 552 -10.28 19.46 13.18
C TRP A 552 -10.09 19.90 14.64
N ILE A 553 -10.66 21.06 15.00
CA ILE A 553 -10.61 21.64 16.35
C ILE A 553 -12.01 21.99 16.80
N SER A 554 -12.17 22.30 18.09
CA SER A 554 -13.42 22.90 18.58
C SER A 554 -13.62 24.29 17.99
N LEU A 555 -14.79 24.54 17.39
CA LEU A 555 -15.05 25.77 16.64
C LEU A 555 -16.41 26.37 16.99
N THR A 556 -16.46 27.70 17.00
CA THR A 556 -17.70 28.48 16.93
C THR A 556 -17.78 29.17 15.58
N LEU A 557 -18.90 29.00 14.87
CA LEU A 557 -19.11 29.62 13.58
C LEU A 557 -19.06 31.15 13.67
N GLY A 558 -18.36 31.77 12.74
CA GLY A 558 -18.43 33.19 12.49
C GLY A 558 -19.81 33.61 11.92
N ALA A 559 -20.06 34.92 11.84
CA ALA A 559 -21.26 35.45 11.22
C ALA A 559 -21.32 35.02 9.73
N ASN A 560 -22.53 34.78 9.23
CA ASN A 560 -22.84 34.44 7.83
C ASN A 560 -22.29 33.09 7.34
N VAL A 561 -21.91 32.16 8.24
CA VAL A 561 -21.58 30.78 7.89
C VAL A 561 -22.69 29.85 8.38
N GLU A 562 -23.20 28.97 7.52
CA GLU A 562 -24.37 28.13 7.82
C GLU A 562 -24.00 26.72 8.28
N ASN A 563 -22.88 26.16 7.81
CA ASN A 563 -22.61 24.74 8.05
C ASN A 563 -21.27 24.51 8.73
N LEU A 564 -21.25 23.53 9.66
CA LEU A 564 -20.03 23.05 10.33
C LEU A 564 -20.01 21.54 10.32
N THR A 565 -18.86 20.99 9.93
CA THR A 565 -18.59 19.56 10.10
C THR A 565 -17.31 19.39 10.92
N LEU A 566 -17.40 18.68 12.03
CA LEU A 566 -16.26 18.31 12.86
C LEU A 566 -15.60 17.05 12.27
N SER A 567 -14.31 17.09 12.06
CA SER A 567 -13.53 16.03 11.43
C SER A 567 -12.53 15.40 12.40
N GLY A 568 -11.97 14.25 12.01
CA GLY A 568 -10.99 13.52 12.80
C GLY A 568 -11.60 12.67 13.92
N LEU A 569 -10.76 12.18 14.83
CA LEU A 569 -11.12 11.26 15.92
C LEU A 569 -11.07 11.89 17.31
N ALA A 570 -10.74 13.16 17.41
CA ALA A 570 -10.65 13.88 18.68
C ALA A 570 -12.05 14.30 19.16
N ALA A 571 -12.24 14.32 20.50
CA ALA A 571 -13.42 14.88 21.12
C ALA A 571 -13.36 16.42 21.03
N ILE A 572 -13.99 16.98 20.01
CA ILE A 572 -14.07 18.41 19.71
C ILE A 572 -15.52 18.86 19.67
N ASN A 573 -15.76 20.17 19.85
CA ASN A 573 -17.11 20.73 19.99
C ASN A 573 -17.44 21.72 18.87
N GLY A 574 -18.70 21.78 18.50
CA GLY A 574 -19.23 22.69 17.48
C GLY A 574 -20.26 23.66 18.06
N THR A 575 -20.12 24.94 17.77
CA THR A 575 -21.10 25.94 18.12
C THR A 575 -21.50 26.73 16.88
N GLY A 576 -22.80 26.88 16.63
CA GLY A 576 -23.39 27.66 15.55
C GLY A 576 -23.32 29.17 15.78
N ASN A 577 -24.22 29.88 15.10
CA ASN A 577 -24.42 31.32 15.21
C ASN A 577 -25.92 31.67 15.24
N GLU A 578 -26.34 32.87 14.82
CA GLU A 578 -27.76 33.26 14.78
C GLU A 578 -28.51 32.79 13.54
N LEU A 579 -27.85 32.07 12.62
CA LEU A 579 -28.49 31.54 11.40
C LEU A 579 -29.05 30.12 11.63
N ALA A 580 -29.81 29.65 10.68
CA ALA A 580 -30.18 28.23 10.63
C ALA A 580 -28.99 27.37 10.22
N ASN A 581 -28.32 26.74 11.19
CA ASN A 581 -27.10 25.99 11.00
C ASN A 581 -27.36 24.49 10.76
N LEU A 582 -26.45 23.87 9.98
CA LEU A 582 -26.25 22.42 9.96
C LEU A 582 -24.91 22.10 10.63
N ILE A 583 -24.94 21.42 11.79
CA ILE A 583 -23.74 21.08 12.55
C ILE A 583 -23.62 19.55 12.66
N ASN A 584 -22.59 19.01 12.06
CA ASN A 584 -22.25 17.59 12.12
C ASN A 584 -21.07 17.35 13.07
N GLY A 585 -21.25 16.50 14.06
CA GLY A 585 -20.21 15.97 14.92
C GLY A 585 -19.39 14.88 14.20
N ASN A 586 -18.40 14.36 14.91
CA ASN A 586 -17.56 13.26 14.43
C ASN A 586 -17.90 11.93 15.14
N SER A 587 -16.97 10.98 15.20
CA SER A 587 -17.17 9.69 15.88
C SER A 587 -16.79 9.70 17.37
N ALA A 588 -16.39 10.84 17.93
CA ALA A 588 -16.04 11.00 19.34
C ALA A 588 -17.14 11.80 20.08
N ASN A 589 -17.06 11.87 21.41
CA ASN A 589 -18.02 12.62 22.21
C ASN A 589 -17.93 14.12 21.93
N ASN A 590 -18.99 14.70 21.37
CA ASN A 590 -19.08 16.11 21.02
C ASN A 590 -20.07 16.88 21.93
N VAL A 591 -19.86 18.16 22.06
CA VAL A 591 -20.88 19.11 22.49
C VAL A 591 -21.23 19.98 21.30
N LEU A 592 -22.46 19.86 20.80
CA LEU A 592 -22.98 20.64 19.69
C LEU A 592 -24.04 21.64 20.19
N SER A 593 -23.92 22.90 19.79
CA SER A 593 -24.85 23.96 20.17
C SER A 593 -25.25 24.76 18.92
N GLY A 594 -26.56 24.85 18.63
CA GLY A 594 -27.08 25.63 17.49
C GLY A 594 -27.09 27.12 17.77
N LEU A 595 -27.44 27.56 19.00
CA LEU A 595 -27.73 28.91 19.46
C LEU A 595 -29.12 29.41 19.01
N ASP A 596 -29.18 30.56 18.30
CA ASP A 596 -30.44 31.05 17.72
C ASP A 596 -30.58 30.50 16.28
N GLY A 597 -31.78 30.21 15.83
CA GLY A 597 -31.95 29.70 14.46
C GLY A 597 -32.86 28.47 14.44
N ASN A 598 -33.10 27.95 13.23
CA ASN A 598 -33.73 26.63 13.11
C ASN A 598 -32.64 25.63 12.71
N ASP A 599 -32.04 25.03 13.70
CA ASP A 599 -30.78 24.27 13.52
C ASP A 599 -31.00 22.78 13.27
N GLN A 600 -30.09 22.18 12.60
CA GLN A 600 -29.97 20.73 12.50
C GLN A 600 -28.64 20.29 13.10
N LEU A 601 -28.70 19.57 14.23
CA LEU A 601 -27.54 19.04 14.92
C LEU A 601 -27.49 17.52 14.75
N GLN A 602 -26.35 16.99 14.37
CA GLN A 602 -26.11 15.56 14.21
C GLN A 602 -24.86 15.16 14.99
N GLY A 603 -25.00 14.40 16.09
CA GLY A 603 -23.90 14.00 16.96
C GLY A 603 -22.90 13.09 16.27
N GLY A 604 -23.39 12.07 15.58
CA GLY A 604 -22.58 11.12 14.85
C GLY A 604 -22.36 9.84 15.63
N GLY A 605 -21.20 9.68 16.23
CA GLY A 605 -20.93 8.58 17.14
C GLY A 605 -20.28 9.07 18.42
N GLY A 606 -20.38 8.29 19.49
CA GLY A 606 -19.91 8.70 20.80
C GLY A 606 -21.07 9.02 21.73
N ALA A 607 -20.80 9.61 22.89
CA ALA A 607 -21.83 10.08 23.80
C ALA A 607 -21.87 11.61 23.72
N ASP A 608 -22.83 12.11 22.93
CA ASP A 608 -22.90 13.51 22.53
C ASP A 608 -23.84 14.34 23.40
N ILE A 609 -23.59 15.63 23.45
CA ILE A 609 -24.52 16.59 24.06
C ILE A 609 -24.99 17.54 22.94
N LEU A 610 -26.29 17.51 22.66
CA LEU A 610 -26.91 18.35 21.65
C LEU A 610 -27.76 19.42 22.32
N ILE A 611 -27.53 20.67 21.98
CA ILE A 611 -28.23 21.86 22.49
C ILE A 611 -28.75 22.61 21.27
N GLY A 612 -30.04 22.50 20.98
CA GLY A 612 -30.65 23.19 19.84
C GLY A 612 -30.49 24.68 19.98
N GLY A 613 -31.01 25.23 21.05
CA GLY A 613 -31.08 26.65 21.32
C GLY A 613 -32.46 27.21 21.00
N ALA A 614 -32.53 28.50 20.64
CA ALA A 614 -33.82 29.15 20.43
C ALA A 614 -34.40 28.88 19.03
N ALA A 615 -35.70 28.80 18.93
CA ALA A 615 -36.51 28.47 17.76
C ALA A 615 -36.71 26.96 17.57
N ARG A 616 -36.96 26.51 16.33
CA ARG A 616 -37.25 25.08 16.09
C ARG A 616 -36.05 24.32 15.60
N ASP A 617 -35.58 23.34 16.37
CA ASP A 617 -34.42 22.57 16.06
C ASP A 617 -34.73 21.10 15.73
N VAL A 618 -33.79 20.48 15.00
CA VAL A 618 -33.78 19.06 14.71
C VAL A 618 -32.49 18.48 15.27
N MET A 619 -32.60 17.56 16.21
CA MET A 619 -31.47 16.91 16.85
C MET A 619 -31.49 15.42 16.54
N ILE A 620 -30.34 14.91 16.13
CA ILE A 620 -30.03 13.50 15.80
C ILE A 620 -28.81 13.12 16.65
N GLY A 621 -28.98 12.25 17.65
CA GLY A 621 -27.90 11.81 18.49
C GLY A 621 -26.88 10.94 17.75
N GLY A 622 -27.40 9.95 17.06
CA GLY A 622 -26.60 8.98 16.32
C GLY A 622 -26.32 7.73 17.14
N ALA A 623 -25.06 7.27 17.13
CA ALA A 623 -24.68 6.07 17.85
C ALA A 623 -24.01 6.41 19.19
N GLY A 624 -24.61 5.98 20.29
CA GLY A 624 -24.05 6.21 21.61
C GLY A 624 -25.10 6.63 22.65
N ALA A 625 -24.63 7.07 23.80
CA ALA A 625 -25.53 7.51 24.88
C ALA A 625 -25.63 9.05 24.88
N ASP A 626 -26.60 9.56 24.12
CA ASP A 626 -26.67 10.97 23.82
C ASP A 626 -27.54 11.76 24.80
N THR A 627 -27.23 13.03 24.95
CA THR A 627 -27.98 13.94 25.83
C THR A 627 -28.53 15.12 25.02
N PHE A 628 -29.85 15.17 24.92
CA PHE A 628 -30.58 16.29 24.32
C PHE A 628 -30.89 17.30 25.43
N ARG A 629 -30.17 18.40 25.45
CA ARG A 629 -30.22 19.39 26.54
C ARG A 629 -30.97 20.60 26.13
N PHE A 630 -31.86 21.08 27.03
CA PHE A 630 -32.67 22.27 26.88
C PHE A 630 -32.50 23.18 28.10
N ALA A 631 -32.58 24.48 27.87
CA ALA A 631 -32.62 25.51 28.91
C ALA A 631 -33.86 26.40 28.73
N GLY A 632 -34.08 27.29 29.64
CA GLY A 632 -35.23 28.23 29.55
C GLY A 632 -35.08 29.16 28.34
N GLY A 633 -36.00 29.08 27.41
CA GLY A 633 -35.97 29.85 26.18
C GLY A 633 -35.58 29.07 24.91
N ASP A 634 -35.09 27.83 25.07
CA ASP A 634 -34.62 26.99 23.97
C ASP A 634 -35.76 26.31 23.17
N PHE A 635 -36.99 26.55 23.52
CA PHE A 635 -38.10 25.80 22.92
C PHE A 635 -38.69 26.49 21.68
N GLY A 636 -38.97 25.67 20.69
CA GLY A 636 -39.76 26.09 19.53
C GLY A 636 -41.24 26.35 19.84
N GLY A 637 -42.13 26.22 18.87
CA GLY A 637 -43.56 26.51 19.02
C GLY A 637 -44.35 25.38 19.70
N LEU A 638 -45.55 25.69 20.15
CA LEU A 638 -46.51 24.77 20.79
C LEU A 638 -47.37 23.99 19.78
N ALA A 639 -46.77 23.47 18.72
CA ALA A 639 -47.43 22.61 17.75
C ALA A 639 -46.46 21.53 17.19
N ILE A 640 -47.00 20.41 16.76
CA ILE A 640 -46.22 19.24 16.30
C ILE A 640 -45.16 19.59 15.27
N TRP A 641 -45.38 20.58 14.43
CA TRP A 641 -44.50 20.96 13.34
C TRP A 641 -43.65 22.21 13.61
N THR A 642 -43.83 22.83 14.76
CA THR A 642 -43.09 24.03 15.16
C THR A 642 -42.24 23.85 16.41
N CYS A 643 -42.44 22.75 17.18
CA CYS A 643 -41.60 22.40 18.31
C CYS A 643 -40.31 21.70 17.87
N ASP A 644 -39.38 21.61 18.78
CA ASP A 644 -38.15 20.90 18.59
C ASP A 644 -38.33 19.42 18.34
N LEU A 645 -37.42 18.82 17.59
CA LEU A 645 -37.49 17.44 17.21
C LEU A 645 -36.21 16.69 17.63
N ILE A 646 -36.38 15.68 18.46
CA ILE A 646 -35.39 14.60 18.65
C ILE A 646 -35.79 13.48 17.66
N SER A 647 -34.93 13.22 16.71
CA SER A 647 -35.24 12.38 15.56
C SER A 647 -35.07 10.89 15.79
N ASP A 648 -34.13 10.49 16.64
CA ASP A 648 -33.64 9.12 16.79
C ASP A 648 -33.50 8.64 18.22
N PHE A 649 -34.16 9.24 19.19
CA PHE A 649 -34.03 8.89 20.61
C PHE A 649 -34.06 7.38 20.86
N SER A 650 -33.02 6.84 21.46
CA SER A 650 -32.84 5.42 21.73
C SER A 650 -32.52 5.14 23.20
N ARG A 651 -33.51 4.61 23.91
CA ARG A 651 -33.26 4.16 25.29
C ARG A 651 -32.24 3.02 25.38
N THR A 652 -32.14 2.20 24.35
CA THR A 652 -31.20 1.07 24.34
C THR A 652 -29.74 1.54 24.26
N ASP A 653 -29.50 2.67 23.64
CA ASP A 653 -28.18 3.27 23.54
C ASP A 653 -27.87 4.15 24.77
N GLY A 654 -28.88 4.50 25.54
CA GLY A 654 -28.74 5.21 26.81
C GLY A 654 -29.07 6.70 26.75
N ASP A 655 -29.78 7.12 25.72
CA ASP A 655 -30.14 8.51 25.48
C ASP A 655 -30.94 9.15 26.62
N ARG A 656 -30.79 10.45 26.80
CA ARG A 656 -31.43 11.26 27.83
C ARG A 656 -31.94 12.59 27.28
N ILE A 657 -33.05 13.07 27.84
CA ILE A 657 -33.53 14.43 27.65
C ILE A 657 -33.22 15.20 28.95
N ASP A 658 -32.32 16.16 28.86
CA ASP A 658 -31.85 16.97 30.00
C ASP A 658 -32.63 18.30 30.07
N LEU A 659 -33.51 18.39 31.05
CA LEU A 659 -34.32 19.56 31.34
C LEU A 659 -33.86 20.25 32.66
N SER A 660 -32.75 19.84 33.23
CA SER A 660 -32.26 20.34 34.53
C SER A 660 -31.95 21.84 34.53
N ALA A 661 -31.79 22.45 33.34
CA ALA A 661 -31.57 23.89 33.21
C ALA A 661 -32.87 24.68 32.91
N VAL A 662 -34.00 23.99 32.86
CA VAL A 662 -35.33 24.63 32.69
C VAL A 662 -35.98 24.82 34.04
N ASP A 663 -36.29 26.04 34.42
CA ASP A 663 -37.04 26.32 35.66
C ASP A 663 -38.47 25.79 35.57
N ALA A 664 -38.75 24.72 36.33
CA ALA A 664 -40.04 24.06 36.32
C ALA A 664 -41.14 24.89 37.04
N ASN A 665 -40.82 25.96 37.74
CA ASN A 665 -41.78 26.81 38.41
C ASN A 665 -41.47 28.31 38.27
N SER A 666 -41.66 28.82 37.09
CA SER A 666 -41.41 30.21 36.70
C SER A 666 -42.22 31.25 37.55
N ALA A 667 -43.26 30.79 38.25
CA ALA A 667 -44.15 31.67 39.03
C ALA A 667 -43.57 32.03 40.41
N ASN A 668 -42.64 31.26 40.99
CA ASN A 668 -42.18 31.46 42.36
C ASN A 668 -40.94 32.40 42.50
N GLY A 669 -40.24 32.65 41.39
CA GLY A 669 -39.05 33.52 41.37
C GLY A 669 -37.87 33.05 42.26
N SER A 670 -37.87 31.78 42.67
CA SER A 670 -36.91 31.27 43.70
C SER A 670 -35.73 30.51 43.12
N GLY A 671 -35.53 30.46 41.82
CA GLY A 671 -34.43 29.78 41.19
C GLY A 671 -34.90 28.60 40.33
N ASN A 672 -34.01 27.69 39.96
CA ASN A 672 -34.30 26.57 39.06
C ASN A 672 -34.94 25.41 39.85
N ASP A 673 -36.23 25.19 39.67
CA ASP A 673 -36.98 24.08 40.28
C ASP A 673 -37.00 22.86 39.34
N ALA A 674 -37.05 21.64 39.92
CA ALA A 674 -37.09 20.40 39.16
C ALA A 674 -38.53 20.01 38.72
N PHE A 675 -38.66 19.42 37.54
CA PHE A 675 -39.95 18.90 37.08
C PHE A 675 -40.39 17.63 37.82
N ALA A 676 -41.69 17.49 38.05
CA ALA A 676 -42.32 16.25 38.46
C ALA A 676 -42.93 15.52 37.24
N PHE A 677 -42.35 14.38 36.88
CA PHE A 677 -42.85 13.57 35.77
C PHE A 677 -44.15 12.86 36.15
N ILE A 678 -45.25 13.18 35.48
CA ILE A 678 -46.60 12.66 35.76
C ILE A 678 -47.09 11.62 34.75
N GLY A 679 -46.16 11.06 33.91
CA GLY A 679 -46.49 10.09 32.86
C GLY A 679 -47.35 10.69 31.76
N SER A 680 -48.48 10.04 31.42
CA SER A 680 -49.44 10.54 30.43
C SER A 680 -50.64 11.24 31.07
N SER A 681 -50.60 11.53 32.39
CA SER A 681 -51.69 12.20 33.10
C SER A 681 -51.89 13.65 32.62
N ALA A 682 -53.12 14.14 32.67
CA ALA A 682 -53.39 15.55 32.36
C ALA A 682 -52.79 16.45 33.46
N PHE A 683 -52.37 17.64 33.07
CA PHE A 683 -51.89 18.64 34.03
C PHE A 683 -52.97 18.97 35.08
N SER A 684 -52.55 19.10 36.31
CA SER A 684 -53.40 19.32 37.45
C SER A 684 -53.44 20.79 37.96
N LYS A 685 -52.92 21.71 37.16
CA LYS A 685 -52.72 23.13 37.51
C LYS A 685 -51.76 23.34 38.65
N VAL A 686 -50.68 22.58 38.61
CA VAL A 686 -49.54 22.71 39.51
C VAL A 686 -48.31 22.93 38.66
N ALA A 687 -47.59 24.03 38.89
CA ALA A 687 -46.37 24.32 38.18
C ALA A 687 -45.32 23.22 38.39
N GLY A 688 -44.51 22.97 37.36
CA GLY A 688 -43.44 21.98 37.38
C GLY A 688 -43.88 20.57 37.01
N GLN A 689 -45.01 20.40 36.34
CA GLN A 689 -45.44 19.09 35.83
C GLN A 689 -44.87 18.84 34.45
N LEU A 690 -44.27 17.65 34.24
CA LEU A 690 -43.79 17.13 32.94
C LEU A 690 -44.61 15.90 32.55
N ARG A 691 -45.13 15.86 31.33
CA ARG A 691 -45.88 14.70 30.81
C ARG A 691 -45.42 14.31 29.41
N VAL A 692 -45.77 13.10 29.01
CA VAL A 692 -45.59 12.62 27.63
C VAL A 692 -46.98 12.26 27.06
N GLU A 693 -47.35 12.86 25.94
CA GLU A 693 -48.60 12.57 25.23
C GLU A 693 -48.29 12.01 23.84
N VAL A 694 -49.04 10.99 23.41
CA VAL A 694 -48.91 10.47 22.04
C VAL A 694 -49.98 11.18 21.17
N ILE A 695 -49.49 12.02 20.26
CA ILE A 695 -50.35 12.79 19.33
C ILE A 695 -50.02 12.35 17.92
N SER A 696 -51.01 11.79 17.19
CA SER A 696 -50.84 11.30 15.81
C SER A 696 -49.73 10.27 15.67
N GLY A 697 -49.46 9.46 16.71
CA GLY A 697 -48.41 8.43 16.68
C GLY A 697 -46.99 8.95 17.02
N LEU A 698 -46.89 10.21 17.45
CA LEU A 698 -45.64 10.85 17.85
C LEU A 698 -45.63 11.09 19.36
N SER A 699 -44.53 10.85 20.03
CA SER A 699 -44.35 11.20 21.44
C SER A 699 -44.03 12.68 21.57
N ILE A 700 -44.85 13.39 22.35
CA ILE A 700 -44.69 14.81 22.64
C ILE A 700 -44.45 14.95 24.16
N VAL A 701 -43.25 15.41 24.51
CA VAL A 701 -42.94 15.84 25.88
C VAL A 701 -43.51 17.24 26.08
N GLN A 702 -44.20 17.46 27.18
CA GLN A 702 -44.89 18.71 27.48
C GLN A 702 -44.63 19.09 28.93
N GLY A 703 -44.31 20.38 29.19
CA GLY A 703 -44.14 20.93 30.51
C GLY A 703 -45.08 22.09 30.82
N ASP A 704 -45.64 22.11 32.05
CA ASP A 704 -46.41 23.23 32.60
C ASP A 704 -45.56 23.90 33.70
N THR A 705 -44.95 25.04 33.40
CA THR A 705 -44.00 25.77 34.26
C THR A 705 -44.70 26.86 35.05
N ASN A 706 -45.90 27.24 34.71
CA ASN A 706 -46.64 28.35 35.35
C ASN A 706 -47.83 27.87 36.14
N GLY A 707 -48.25 26.60 36.05
CA GLY A 707 -49.37 26.00 36.79
C GLY A 707 -50.75 26.40 36.33
N ASP A 708 -50.93 26.82 35.07
CA ASP A 708 -52.24 27.15 34.51
C ASP A 708 -52.98 25.92 33.95
N GLY A 709 -52.27 24.79 33.81
CA GLY A 709 -52.79 23.52 33.31
C GLY A 709 -52.67 23.36 31.78
N LEU A 710 -51.93 24.24 31.13
CA LEU A 710 -51.57 24.16 29.73
C LEU A 710 -50.03 23.91 29.61
N ALA A 711 -49.59 23.42 28.47
CA ALA A 711 -48.19 23.25 28.22
C ALA A 711 -47.52 24.58 27.81
N ASP A 712 -46.40 24.93 28.42
CA ASP A 712 -45.56 26.07 28.06
C ASP A 712 -44.49 25.73 27.02
N PHE A 713 -44.10 24.43 26.91
CA PHE A 713 -43.19 23.95 25.86
C PHE A 713 -43.53 22.56 25.40
N TRP A 714 -43.14 22.26 24.17
CA TRP A 714 -43.25 20.94 23.54
C TRP A 714 -41.91 20.49 22.98
N ILE A 715 -41.60 19.19 23.13
CA ILE A 715 -40.46 18.51 22.44
C ILE A 715 -41.05 17.28 21.76
N ARG A 716 -40.84 17.15 20.47
CA ARG A 716 -41.31 16.01 19.68
C ARG A 716 -40.19 14.94 19.61
N CYS A 717 -40.53 13.71 19.95
CA CYS A 717 -39.65 12.56 19.72
C CYS A 717 -40.29 11.66 18.65
N ASN A 718 -39.55 11.37 17.59
CA ASN A 718 -40.03 10.46 16.54
C ASN A 718 -40.05 9.02 17.06
N GLY A 719 -40.90 8.17 16.42
CA GLY A 719 -40.96 6.75 16.72
C GLY A 719 -41.78 6.38 17.95
N ALA A 720 -42.47 7.34 18.59
CA ALA A 720 -43.28 7.13 19.79
C ALA A 720 -42.60 6.26 20.86
N PRO A 721 -41.39 6.55 21.28
CA PRO A 721 -40.74 5.79 22.34
C PRO A 721 -41.58 5.90 23.61
N ALA A 722 -41.73 4.80 24.34
CA ALA A 722 -42.43 4.81 25.63
C ALA A 722 -41.58 5.50 26.71
N LEU A 723 -41.45 6.84 26.61
CA LEU A 723 -40.64 7.63 27.54
C LEU A 723 -41.09 7.46 28.99
N ALA A 724 -40.15 7.31 29.90
CA ALA A 724 -40.33 7.11 31.33
C ALA A 724 -39.50 8.10 32.15
N ALA A 725 -39.73 8.23 33.45
CA ALA A 725 -38.98 9.14 34.29
C ALA A 725 -37.44 9.00 34.20
N GLY A 726 -36.95 7.78 33.94
CA GLY A 726 -35.52 7.51 33.80
C GLY A 726 -34.91 8.03 32.49
N ASP A 727 -35.68 8.44 31.50
CA ASP A 727 -35.18 9.02 30.25
C ASP A 727 -34.91 10.53 30.37
N PHE A 728 -35.30 11.12 31.51
CA PHE A 728 -35.14 12.54 31.77
C PHE A 728 -34.08 12.80 32.84
N VAL A 729 -33.37 13.91 32.71
CA VAL A 729 -32.60 14.58 33.78
C VAL A 729 -33.45 15.86 34.15
N LEU A 730 -33.98 15.89 35.37
CA LEU A 730 -34.98 16.90 35.80
C LEU A 730 -34.41 17.78 36.90
#